data_9476c3b42e799179e6e2a58f56a367fe
#
_entry.id   9476c3b42e799179e6e2a58f56a367fe
#
_cell.length_a   1.000
_cell.length_b   1.000
_cell.length_c   1.000
_cell.angle_alpha   90.00
_cell.angle_beta   90.00
_cell.angle_gamma   90.00
#
_symmetry.space_group_name_H-M   'P 1'
#
loop_
_entity.id
_entity.type
_entity.pdbx_description
1 polymer ?
#
loop_
_entity_poly.entity_id
_entity_poly.type
_entity_poly.pdbx_seq_one_letter_code
_entity_poly.pdbx_strand_id
1 'polypeptide(L)'
;MNRIINTLALATAGLVLLCGCSADPATDEAAPGGNDGKTVPVSFAAELPATRATIEIGDDRFNGAWEVDIDKLGIHATLNGVAQINKPFVFSSEGIFKGELTPGTGAWTYLAYYPHGEQSLNGTSATIPFGNTRIQKGGTYNSLFDILIAPAQTTANSAEGVDDSGERIRFNMQRLTSILDFDLTNSTSDPIRCVLLTAESDDFLSAKSLNFDLAQGEAAAPALDTEERSKSILINFDGGSASAAAQLDAFFNVLPGNYNLNLDIITATKQMASVKIDRTDKPFEAGVLYKKEVGTLTPSAIPAPSLDWPDQDIDATHEITVGPDQSLTYPAAIDITVPGGIAELKVEIVSDALNSLGIQNLDLVHETSIAGSIQYKDLGLKCGTEIQYTKSTVFDITKLVPMIAMLPDAIGNHVFKVSVTDLAGQTTVQDLTFHYGQVTLETADLWQNTATLKIVPSATAASATLEYKRSTETAWQQATVSDNGDGTFTAAIEPTWSSSTNEMGKTVYEPDYVTGVFAGTTYDYRLKLDGAEKETGRFTTAKGDVIPNADMSEWSTVSRAGLSGSSDVPYPNKNGDSFWDCGNNGVTTGLCSSTTDKFGAAAPAAKLQSQNMFVLAAGNLFTGSFNYASMTGTVKFGSKYTYTARPKAL
;
A
#
# COMPACT_ATOMS: atom_id res chain seq x y z
N MET A 1 5.97 21.66 4.73
CA MET A 1 6.01 21.51 3.28
C MET A 1 7.30 22.02 2.67
N ASN A 2 7.68 23.32 2.76
CA ASN A 2 8.96 23.81 2.21
C ASN A 2 10.24 23.09 2.70
N ARG A 3 10.23 22.47 3.87
CA ARG A 3 11.38 21.68 4.37
C ARG A 3 11.50 20.33 3.67
N ILE A 4 10.40 19.69 3.32
CA ILE A 4 10.39 18.37 2.63
C ILE A 4 10.87 18.58 1.18
N ILE A 5 10.39 19.61 0.49
CA ILE A 5 10.80 19.92 -0.88
C ILE A 5 12.29 20.30 -0.94
N ASN A 6 12.78 21.08 0.04
CA ASN A 6 14.21 21.41 0.10
C ASN A 6 15.08 20.19 0.44
N THR A 7 14.59 19.23 1.19
CA THR A 7 15.32 17.99 1.48
C THR A 7 15.37 17.07 0.26
N LEU A 8 14.31 17.02 -0.54
CA LEU A 8 14.30 16.29 -1.80
C LEU A 8 15.27 16.90 -2.85
N ALA A 9 15.31 18.23 -2.95
CA ALA A 9 16.20 18.91 -3.89
C ALA A 9 17.71 18.76 -3.54
N LEU A 10 18.05 18.53 -2.26
CA LEU A 10 19.43 18.27 -1.83
C LEU A 10 19.85 16.80 -2.00
N ALA A 11 18.91 15.85 -1.99
CA ALA A 11 19.24 14.42 -2.12
C ALA A 11 19.73 14.05 -3.54
N THR A 12 19.37 14.81 -4.57
CA THR A 12 19.83 14.57 -5.94
C THR A 12 21.20 15.19 -6.26
N ALA A 13 21.73 16.06 -5.39
CA ALA A 13 23.04 16.71 -5.58
C ALA A 13 24.18 16.08 -4.75
N GLY A 14 23.91 15.07 -3.92
CA GLY A 14 24.85 14.55 -2.91
C GLY A 14 25.62 13.27 -3.25
N LEU A 15 25.55 12.74 -4.46
CA LEU A 15 26.20 11.46 -4.80
C LEU A 15 27.44 11.60 -5.70
N VAL A 16 28.33 12.53 -5.39
CA VAL A 16 29.72 12.47 -5.91
C VAL A 16 30.65 13.03 -4.85
N LEU A 17 31.70 12.28 -4.55
CA LEU A 17 32.86 12.58 -3.69
C LEU A 17 32.74 12.12 -2.23
N LEU A 18 33.42 11.00 -1.99
CA LEU A 18 34.39 10.81 -0.90
C LEU A 18 35.11 9.44 -1.06
N CYS A 19 36.06 9.38 -1.98
CA CYS A 19 37.24 8.53 -1.84
C CYS A 19 38.42 9.45 -1.54
N GLY A 20 38.98 9.33 -0.34
CA GLY A 20 40.16 10.08 0.05
C GLY A 20 40.73 9.55 1.35
N CYS A 21 41.56 8.50 1.24
CA CYS A 21 42.48 8.14 2.32
C CYS A 21 43.53 9.25 2.49
N SER A 22 43.72 9.74 3.72
CA SER A 22 45.02 10.27 4.11
C SER A 22 45.28 9.91 5.56
N ALA A 23 46.30 9.11 5.75
CA ALA A 23 46.93 8.87 7.05
C ALA A 23 47.82 10.08 7.38
N ASP A 24 47.72 10.56 8.60
CA ASP A 24 48.76 11.39 9.20
C ASP A 24 49.09 10.83 10.59
N PRO A 25 50.38 10.79 10.95
CA PRO A 25 50.86 10.10 12.12
C PRO A 25 50.68 10.95 13.37
N ALA A 26 49.99 10.41 14.35
CA ALA A 26 49.95 11.00 15.69
C ALA A 26 51.22 10.65 16.46
N THR A 27 51.81 11.68 17.02
CA THR A 27 52.95 11.65 17.92
C THR A 27 52.67 10.89 19.19
N ASP A 28 53.59 9.97 19.53
CA ASP A 28 53.70 9.29 20.83
C ASP A 28 53.82 10.28 22.00
N GLU A 29 52.89 10.23 22.94
CA GLU A 29 53.16 10.54 24.35
C GLU A 29 52.97 9.26 25.17
N ALA A 30 54.07 8.76 25.66
CA ALA A 30 54.14 7.57 26.48
C ALA A 30 53.48 7.79 27.85
N ALA A 31 52.37 7.08 28.09
CA ALA A 31 51.85 6.85 29.45
C ALA A 31 52.65 5.71 30.12
N PRO A 32 52.94 5.78 31.41
CA PRO A 32 53.80 4.82 32.07
C PRO A 32 53.10 3.49 32.34
N GLY A 33 53.68 2.40 31.88
CA GLY A 33 53.39 1.05 32.34
C GLY A 33 52.38 0.27 31.52
N GLY A 34 52.64 0.08 30.21
CA GLY A 34 51.87 -0.83 29.37
C GLY A 34 52.25 -2.27 29.61
N ASN A 35 51.33 -3.09 30.08
CA ASN A 35 51.35 -4.52 29.84
C ASN A 35 51.14 -4.72 28.32
N ASP A 36 52.08 -5.38 27.66
CA ASP A 36 52.13 -5.66 26.22
C ASP A 36 50.92 -6.50 25.76
N GLY A 37 49.71 -6.00 25.75
CA GLY A 37 48.53 -6.60 25.11
C GLY A 37 48.32 -8.13 25.26
N LYS A 38 49.03 -8.79 26.17
CA LYS A 38 48.90 -10.22 26.42
C LYS A 38 47.66 -10.48 27.25
N THR A 39 46.80 -11.31 26.74
CA THR A 39 45.68 -11.89 27.50
C THR A 39 46.07 -13.27 28.03
N VAL A 40 45.43 -13.70 29.08
CA VAL A 40 45.56 -15.04 29.65
C VAL A 40 44.21 -15.72 29.72
N PRO A 41 44.18 -17.06 29.56
CA PRO A 41 42.96 -17.83 29.74
C PRO A 41 42.41 -17.71 31.15
N VAL A 42 41.15 -17.37 31.27
CA VAL A 42 40.42 -17.25 32.53
C VAL A 42 39.15 -18.07 32.46
N SER A 43 38.70 -18.57 33.61
CA SER A 43 37.43 -19.29 33.66
C SER A 43 36.57 -18.86 34.83
N PHE A 44 35.27 -18.84 34.60
CA PHE A 44 34.23 -18.55 35.58
C PHE A 44 33.25 -19.70 35.69
N ALA A 45 32.65 -19.89 36.86
CA ALA A 45 31.46 -20.70 37.02
C ALA A 45 30.23 -19.80 37.00
N ALA A 46 29.13 -20.25 36.38
CA ALA A 46 27.85 -19.57 36.44
C ALA A 46 26.73 -20.57 36.65
N GLU A 47 25.88 -20.28 37.63
CA GLU A 47 24.70 -21.06 37.94
C GLU A 47 23.47 -20.36 37.37
N LEU A 48 22.64 -21.14 36.68
CA LEU A 48 21.34 -20.66 36.25
C LEU A 48 20.41 -20.47 37.45
N PRO A 49 19.54 -19.45 37.41
CA PRO A 49 18.59 -19.26 38.50
C PRO A 49 17.61 -20.46 38.54
N ALA A 50 17.36 -20.97 39.75
CA ALA A 50 16.27 -21.89 39.97
C ALA A 50 14.98 -21.10 39.73
N THR A 51 14.31 -21.34 38.57
CA THR A 51 13.04 -20.69 38.25
C THR A 51 11.96 -21.22 39.16
N ARG A 52 11.32 -20.37 39.98
CA ARG A 52 10.11 -20.75 40.68
C ARG A 52 9.00 -20.86 39.63
N ALA A 53 8.55 -22.07 39.39
CA ALA A 53 7.30 -22.27 38.66
C ALA A 53 6.15 -21.86 39.60
N THR A 54 5.52 -20.74 39.36
CA THR A 54 4.23 -20.44 39.95
C THR A 54 3.19 -21.04 39.01
N ILE A 55 2.86 -22.27 39.32
CA ILE A 55 1.85 -23.03 38.55
C ILE A 55 0.55 -22.89 39.27
N GLU A 56 -0.50 -22.64 38.51
CA GLU A 56 -1.83 -23.05 38.95
C GLU A 56 -1.97 -24.59 38.91
N ILE A 57 -1.02 -25.33 38.32
CA ILE A 57 -1.04 -26.79 38.20
C ILE A 57 0.37 -27.38 38.08
N GLY A 58 0.90 -28.05 39.12
CA GLY A 58 2.03 -28.99 39.05
C GLY A 58 3.43 -28.47 39.39
N ASP A 59 4.25 -29.33 39.97
CA ASP A 59 5.56 -29.10 40.60
C ASP A 59 6.75 -29.09 39.58
N ASP A 60 6.60 -28.63 38.36
CA ASP A 60 7.67 -28.66 37.38
C ASP A 60 8.58 -27.43 37.49
N ARG A 61 9.84 -27.66 37.87
CA ARG A 61 10.92 -26.66 37.86
C ARG A 61 11.49 -26.61 36.47
N PHE A 62 11.53 -25.42 35.85
CA PHE A 62 12.31 -25.20 34.65
C PHE A 62 13.82 -25.31 35.00
N ASN A 63 14.42 -26.40 34.59
CA ASN A 63 15.88 -26.61 34.71
C ASN A 63 16.49 -26.33 33.33
N GLY A 64 16.76 -25.06 33.04
CA GLY A 64 17.62 -24.69 31.94
C GLY A 64 19.03 -25.29 32.13
N ALA A 65 19.70 -25.65 31.08
CA ALA A 65 21.09 -26.05 31.06
C ALA A 65 21.84 -25.18 30.03
N TRP A 66 23.09 -24.83 30.36
CA TRP A 66 23.95 -24.17 29.42
C TRP A 66 24.33 -25.10 28.26
N GLU A 67 24.32 -24.57 27.03
CA GLU A 67 24.70 -25.31 25.83
C GLU A 67 26.19 -25.11 25.51
N VAL A 68 26.95 -26.22 25.39
CA VAL A 68 28.40 -26.22 25.14
C VAL A 68 28.68 -25.55 23.78
N ASP A 69 29.67 -24.68 23.75
CA ASP A 69 30.19 -23.92 22.60
C ASP A 69 29.15 -22.94 21.97
N ILE A 70 27.93 -22.83 22.55
CA ILE A 70 26.85 -21.96 22.10
C ILE A 70 26.67 -20.80 23.08
N ASP A 71 26.42 -21.10 24.35
CA ASP A 71 26.14 -20.09 25.36
C ASP A 71 27.39 -19.28 25.71
N LYS A 72 27.22 -17.93 25.75
CA LYS A 72 28.30 -16.99 26.05
C LYS A 72 27.84 -15.99 27.07
N LEU A 73 28.65 -15.81 28.13
CA LEU A 73 28.53 -14.69 29.06
C LEU A 73 29.31 -13.48 28.53
N GLY A 74 28.75 -12.30 28.70
CA GLY A 74 29.48 -11.04 28.59
C GLY A 74 30.02 -10.65 29.93
N ILE A 75 31.34 -10.50 30.03
CA ILE A 75 32.02 -10.10 31.26
C ILE A 75 32.56 -8.68 31.12
N HIS A 76 32.20 -7.82 32.07
CA HIS A 76 32.86 -6.55 32.30
C HIS A 76 33.75 -6.72 33.53
N ALA A 77 35.07 -6.72 33.35
CA ALA A 77 36.05 -6.87 34.41
C ALA A 77 36.82 -5.57 34.63
N THR A 78 36.97 -5.15 35.86
CA THR A 78 37.74 -3.95 36.23
C THR A 78 38.83 -4.34 37.18
N LEU A 79 40.08 -4.05 36.85
CA LEU A 79 41.25 -4.20 37.73
C LEU A 79 41.76 -2.83 38.17
N ASN A 80 41.74 -2.53 39.46
CA ASN A 80 42.21 -1.26 40.00
C ASN A 80 41.65 -0.02 39.27
N GLY A 81 40.39 -0.10 38.82
CA GLY A 81 39.72 0.96 38.09
C GLY A 81 39.90 0.95 36.56
N VAL A 82 40.72 0.05 36.02
CA VAL A 82 40.90 -0.11 34.56
C VAL A 82 39.99 -1.20 34.05
N ALA A 83 39.09 -0.83 33.15
CA ALA A 83 38.02 -1.72 32.65
C ALA A 83 38.47 -2.53 31.41
N GLN A 84 38.05 -3.78 31.37
CA GLN A 84 38.04 -4.68 30.21
C GLN A 84 36.58 -4.97 29.89
N ILE A 85 36.06 -4.24 28.91
CA ILE A 85 34.62 -4.19 28.63
C ILE A 85 34.25 -5.33 27.73
N ASN A 86 33.09 -5.95 27.99
CA ASN A 86 32.38 -6.89 27.10
C ASN A 86 33.24 -8.06 26.61
N LYS A 87 33.93 -8.73 27.50
CA LYS A 87 34.73 -9.91 27.15
C LYS A 87 33.83 -11.15 27.03
N PRO A 88 33.87 -11.89 25.89
CA PRO A 88 33.08 -13.11 25.71
C PRO A 88 33.71 -14.28 26.49
N PHE A 89 32.87 -15.00 27.22
CA PHE A 89 33.22 -16.26 27.88
C PHE A 89 32.28 -17.35 27.44
N VAL A 90 32.79 -18.38 26.77
CA VAL A 90 32.04 -19.46 26.14
C VAL A 90 31.88 -20.64 27.09
N PHE A 91 30.70 -21.21 27.20
CA PHE A 91 30.45 -22.40 28.02
C PHE A 91 31.11 -23.62 27.41
N SER A 92 31.89 -24.34 28.24
CA SER A 92 32.68 -25.49 27.81
C SER A 92 32.11 -26.81 28.34
N SER A 93 32.55 -27.92 27.76
CA SER A 93 32.21 -29.28 28.21
C SER A 93 32.69 -29.59 29.66
N GLU A 94 33.53 -28.74 30.24
CA GLU A 94 33.96 -28.85 31.66
C GLU A 94 32.95 -28.23 32.63
N GLY A 95 31.83 -27.69 32.12
CA GLY A 95 30.81 -27.05 32.97
C GLY A 95 31.18 -25.65 33.45
N ILE A 96 32.07 -24.97 32.74
CA ILE A 96 32.58 -23.64 33.07
C ILE A 96 32.65 -22.77 31.83
N PHE A 97 32.59 -21.45 32.03
CA PHE A 97 32.77 -20.45 30.98
C PHE A 97 34.26 -20.11 30.84
N LYS A 98 34.80 -20.18 29.65
CA LYS A 98 36.19 -19.89 29.30
C LYS A 98 36.31 -18.69 28.39
N GLY A 99 37.24 -17.81 28.66
CA GLY A 99 37.58 -16.60 27.90
C GLY A 99 38.93 -16.08 28.23
N GLU A 100 39.23 -14.84 27.88
CA GLU A 100 40.53 -14.22 28.08
C GLU A 100 40.40 -12.84 28.73
N LEU A 101 41.28 -12.55 29.71
CA LEU A 101 41.42 -11.24 30.29
C LEU A 101 42.91 -10.81 30.26
N THR A 102 43.15 -9.48 30.32
CA THR A 102 44.49 -8.96 30.59
C THR A 102 44.86 -9.32 32.02
N PRO A 103 46.01 -9.99 32.23
CA PRO A 103 46.40 -10.47 33.55
C PRO A 103 46.74 -9.34 34.52
N GLY A 104 46.59 -9.63 35.82
CA GLY A 104 47.02 -8.73 36.89
C GLY A 104 46.54 -9.18 38.26
N THR A 105 47.24 -8.74 39.29
CA THR A 105 46.87 -8.97 40.70
C THR A 105 46.41 -7.64 41.30
N GLY A 106 45.26 -7.65 41.96
CA GLY A 106 44.74 -6.43 42.61
C GLY A 106 43.26 -6.52 42.95
N ALA A 107 42.66 -5.37 43.13
CA ALA A 107 41.21 -5.27 43.35
C ALA A 107 40.44 -5.44 42.03
N TRP A 108 39.78 -6.56 41.91
CA TRP A 108 38.92 -6.83 40.77
C TRP A 108 37.45 -6.57 41.08
N THR A 109 36.72 -6.13 40.05
CA THR A 109 35.24 -6.14 40.03
C THR A 109 34.81 -6.81 38.75
N TYR A 110 33.99 -7.84 38.87
CA TYR A 110 33.42 -8.57 37.74
C TYR A 110 31.90 -8.41 37.72
N LEU A 111 31.37 -7.99 36.55
CA LEU A 111 29.95 -7.96 36.26
C LEU A 111 29.71 -8.93 35.12
N ALA A 112 28.64 -9.73 35.20
CA ALA A 112 28.32 -10.73 34.22
C ALA A 112 26.86 -10.59 33.73
N TYR A 113 26.66 -10.80 32.42
CA TYR A 113 25.36 -10.82 31.83
C TYR A 113 25.26 -11.90 30.74
N TYR A 114 24.05 -12.27 30.37
CA TYR A 114 23.71 -13.22 29.30
C TYR A 114 22.45 -12.73 28.53
N PRO A 115 22.39 -12.97 27.23
CA PRO A 115 23.43 -13.49 26.33
C PRO A 115 24.44 -12.43 25.91
N HIS A 116 25.69 -12.83 25.69
CA HIS A 116 26.72 -11.93 25.16
C HIS A 116 26.43 -11.51 23.72
N GLY A 117 26.56 -10.23 23.42
CA GLY A 117 26.58 -9.65 22.08
C GLY A 117 27.78 -8.69 21.93
N GLU A 118 28.40 -8.63 20.76
CA GLU A 118 29.62 -7.84 20.53
C GLU A 118 29.45 -6.35 20.85
N GLN A 119 28.27 -5.78 20.60
CA GLN A 119 27.93 -4.37 20.82
C GLN A 119 27.00 -4.16 22.01
N SER A 120 26.82 -5.18 22.87
CA SER A 120 25.80 -5.15 23.91
C SER A 120 26.17 -4.36 25.14
N LEU A 121 27.43 -3.91 25.29
CA LEU A 121 27.88 -3.25 26.51
C LEU A 121 28.68 -1.97 26.23
N ASN A 122 28.29 -0.89 26.88
CA ASN A 122 29.00 0.38 26.90
C ASN A 122 29.22 0.80 28.38
N GLY A 123 30.45 0.68 28.85
CA GLY A 123 30.72 0.77 30.29
C GLY A 123 30.01 -0.34 31.05
N THR A 124 29.09 0.00 31.95
CA THR A 124 28.23 -0.95 32.69
C THR A 124 26.81 -1.02 32.11
N SER A 125 26.48 -0.15 31.16
CA SER A 125 25.17 -0.13 30.52
C SER A 125 25.08 -1.21 29.47
N ALA A 126 24.16 -2.16 29.65
CA ALA A 126 23.87 -3.24 28.70
C ALA A 126 22.68 -2.88 27.81
N THR A 127 22.80 -3.22 26.52
CA THR A 127 21.76 -3.11 25.52
C THR A 127 21.67 -4.44 24.78
N ILE A 128 20.62 -5.22 25.04
CA ILE A 128 20.45 -6.57 24.50
C ILE A 128 19.28 -6.59 23.52
N PRO A 129 19.43 -7.17 22.31
CA PRO A 129 18.32 -7.29 21.36
C PRO A 129 17.11 -7.99 22.01
N PHE A 130 15.93 -7.35 21.88
CA PHE A 130 14.70 -7.86 22.46
C PHE A 130 13.51 -7.69 21.48
N GLY A 131 13.73 -8.11 20.25
CA GLY A 131 12.79 -7.96 19.14
C GLY A 131 11.49 -8.77 19.31
N ASN A 132 10.53 -8.42 18.48
CA ASN A 132 9.18 -9.00 18.49
C ASN A 132 9.05 -10.26 17.64
N THR A 133 10.08 -10.68 16.90
CA THR A 133 10.07 -11.89 16.07
C THR A 133 11.11 -12.86 16.60
N ARG A 134 10.67 -14.05 16.92
CA ARG A 134 11.52 -15.09 17.55
C ARG A 134 11.40 -16.41 16.81
N ILE A 135 12.47 -17.21 16.82
CA ILE A 135 12.48 -18.55 16.24
C ILE A 135 12.60 -19.56 17.37
N GLN A 136 11.72 -20.54 17.38
CA GLN A 136 11.73 -21.64 18.35
C GLN A 136 11.84 -22.98 17.62
N LYS A 137 12.69 -23.87 18.10
CA LYS A 137 12.85 -25.22 17.55
C LYS A 137 11.86 -26.17 18.20
N GLY A 138 10.75 -26.47 17.50
CA GLY A 138 9.66 -27.26 18.06
C GLY A 138 9.19 -26.70 19.40
N GLY A 139 8.97 -27.55 20.40
CA GLY A 139 8.61 -27.17 21.76
C GLY A 139 9.82 -26.85 22.67
N THR A 140 11.00 -26.56 22.12
CA THR A 140 12.21 -26.33 22.92
C THR A 140 12.38 -24.83 23.21
N TYR A 141 12.62 -24.51 24.47
CA TYR A 141 12.92 -23.14 24.89
C TYR A 141 14.18 -22.59 24.23
N ASN A 142 14.13 -21.36 23.74
CA ASN A 142 15.27 -20.69 23.16
C ASN A 142 15.94 -19.78 24.20
N SER A 143 17.08 -20.20 24.73
CA SER A 143 17.83 -19.50 25.77
C SER A 143 18.34 -18.10 25.36
N LEU A 144 18.49 -17.83 24.05
CA LEU A 144 18.94 -16.52 23.56
C LEU A 144 18.00 -15.35 23.92
N PHE A 145 16.76 -15.64 24.30
CA PHE A 145 15.81 -14.63 24.79
C PHE A 145 15.74 -14.56 26.32
N ASP A 146 16.53 -15.36 27.02
CA ASP A 146 16.63 -15.35 28.48
C ASP A 146 17.68 -14.33 28.91
N ILE A 147 17.24 -13.20 29.44
CA ILE A 147 18.14 -12.13 29.85
C ILE A 147 18.52 -12.31 31.31
N LEU A 148 19.81 -12.59 31.55
CA LEU A 148 20.34 -12.86 32.90
C LEU A 148 21.44 -11.85 33.27
N ILE A 149 21.52 -11.54 34.54
CA ILE A 149 22.62 -10.78 35.16
C ILE A 149 23.08 -11.46 36.44
N ALA A 150 24.26 -11.11 36.91
CA ALA A 150 24.73 -11.53 38.22
C ALA A 150 25.06 -10.34 39.11
N PRO A 151 24.91 -10.49 40.43
CA PRO A 151 25.51 -9.54 41.38
C PRO A 151 27.00 -9.38 41.15
N ALA A 152 27.53 -8.17 41.36
CA ALA A 152 28.93 -7.88 41.22
C ALA A 152 29.79 -8.79 42.14
N GLN A 153 30.85 -9.36 41.57
CA GLN A 153 31.84 -10.09 42.32
C GLN A 153 33.07 -9.20 42.49
N THR A 154 33.49 -8.96 43.74
CA THR A 154 34.62 -8.09 44.05
C THR A 154 35.68 -8.84 44.83
N THR A 155 36.96 -8.53 44.56
CA THR A 155 38.12 -9.04 45.29
C THR A 155 38.98 -7.88 45.75
N ALA A 156 39.82 -8.09 46.77
CA ALA A 156 40.71 -7.06 47.28
C ALA A 156 42.12 -7.16 46.69
N ASN A 157 42.66 -8.38 46.58
CA ASN A 157 44.03 -8.59 46.10
C ASN A 157 44.18 -9.98 45.47
N SER A 158 43.49 -10.23 44.37
CA SER A 158 43.46 -11.53 43.72
C SER A 158 44.03 -11.49 42.31
N ALA A 159 44.42 -12.65 41.77
CA ALA A 159 44.65 -12.82 40.35
C ALA A 159 43.34 -12.83 39.58
N GLU A 160 43.42 -12.78 38.24
CA GLU A 160 42.25 -12.80 37.38
C GLU A 160 41.41 -14.09 37.51
N GLY A 161 40.10 -13.93 37.65
CA GLY A 161 39.12 -15.03 37.67
C GLY A 161 39.02 -15.83 38.96
N VAL A 162 39.77 -15.44 40.01
CA VAL A 162 39.70 -16.06 41.33
C VAL A 162 39.33 -15.04 42.43
N ASP A 163 38.72 -15.53 43.49
CA ASP A 163 38.43 -14.73 44.68
C ASP A 163 39.67 -14.60 45.61
N ASP A 164 39.53 -13.89 46.74
CA ASP A 164 40.60 -13.67 47.67
C ASP A 164 41.05 -14.97 48.42
N SER A 165 40.33 -16.07 48.29
CA SER A 165 40.73 -17.39 48.76
C SER A 165 41.45 -18.24 47.69
N GLY A 166 41.52 -17.77 46.48
CA GLY A 166 42.08 -18.47 45.33
C GLY A 166 41.11 -19.40 44.63
N GLU A 167 39.84 -19.36 45.00
CA GLU A 167 38.79 -20.15 44.35
C GLU A 167 38.25 -19.43 43.11
N ARG A 168 37.79 -20.22 42.12
CA ARG A 168 37.20 -19.65 40.90
C ARG A 168 35.97 -18.81 41.23
N ILE A 169 35.89 -17.59 40.67
CA ILE A 169 34.70 -16.75 40.76
C ILE A 169 33.47 -17.48 40.21
N ARG A 170 32.39 -17.42 40.97
CA ARG A 170 31.10 -18.03 40.67
C ARG A 170 30.02 -16.96 40.57
N PHE A 171 29.31 -16.90 39.46
CA PHE A 171 28.17 -16.03 39.24
C PHE A 171 26.86 -16.76 39.54
N ASN A 172 26.06 -16.19 40.42
CA ASN A 172 24.66 -16.61 40.61
C ASN A 172 23.81 -15.75 39.70
N MET A 173 23.45 -16.30 38.55
CA MET A 173 22.67 -15.56 37.56
C MET A 173 21.23 -15.35 38.02
N GLN A 174 20.67 -14.21 37.69
CA GLN A 174 19.30 -13.83 37.98
C GLN A 174 18.59 -13.43 36.67
N ARG A 175 17.38 -13.87 36.49
CA ARG A 175 16.59 -13.58 35.29
C ARG A 175 15.88 -12.26 35.44
N LEU A 176 16.01 -11.38 34.45
CA LEU A 176 15.34 -10.08 34.37
C LEU A 176 13.96 -10.14 33.75
N THR A 177 13.63 -11.24 33.06
CA THR A 177 12.34 -11.44 32.37
C THR A 177 11.48 -12.46 33.09
N SER A 178 10.19 -12.47 32.78
CA SER A 178 9.26 -13.57 33.07
C SER A 178 9.23 -14.52 31.88
N ILE A 179 9.08 -15.81 32.10
CA ILE A 179 8.89 -16.80 31.05
C ILE A 179 7.41 -17.23 31.06
N LEU A 180 6.76 -17.13 29.92
CA LEU A 180 5.42 -17.66 29.69
C LEU A 180 5.54 -18.93 28.86
N ASP A 181 5.04 -20.03 29.36
CA ASP A 181 5.02 -21.35 28.72
C ASP A 181 3.55 -21.72 28.43
N PHE A 182 3.21 -21.75 27.15
CA PHE A 182 1.90 -22.17 26.70
C PHE A 182 1.95 -23.59 26.15
N ASP A 183 1.35 -24.50 26.87
CA ASP A 183 1.22 -25.90 26.47
C ASP A 183 0.01 -26.04 25.52
N LEU A 184 0.31 -26.25 24.24
CA LEU A 184 -0.65 -26.33 23.16
C LEU A 184 -0.95 -27.80 22.84
N THR A 185 -2.18 -28.23 23.04
CA THR A 185 -2.65 -29.54 22.57
C THR A 185 -3.32 -29.39 21.21
N ASN A 186 -2.60 -29.69 20.15
CA ASN A 186 -3.12 -29.64 18.79
C ASN A 186 -3.80 -30.98 18.44
N SER A 187 -5.12 -31.03 18.56
CA SER A 187 -5.93 -32.18 18.16
C SER A 187 -6.30 -32.22 16.67
N THR A 188 -5.88 -31.20 15.92
CA THR A 188 -6.09 -31.15 14.46
C THR A 188 -4.94 -31.85 13.74
N SER A 189 -5.15 -32.26 12.49
CA SER A 189 -4.08 -32.80 11.64
C SER A 189 -3.20 -31.69 11.03
N ASP A 190 -3.43 -30.44 11.40
CA ASP A 190 -2.86 -29.27 10.77
C ASP A 190 -1.65 -28.75 11.55
N PRO A 191 -0.46 -28.62 10.94
CA PRO A 191 0.71 -28.10 11.63
C PRO A 191 0.50 -26.65 12.10
N ILE A 192 1.05 -26.33 13.28
CA ILE A 192 1.07 -24.95 13.77
C ILE A 192 2.19 -24.20 13.04
N ARG A 193 1.83 -23.15 12.33
CA ARG A 193 2.76 -22.29 11.58
C ARG A 193 3.50 -21.31 12.49
N CYS A 194 2.75 -20.61 13.32
CA CYS A 194 3.30 -19.64 14.27
C CYS A 194 2.34 -19.39 15.42
N VAL A 195 2.85 -18.77 16.47
CA VAL A 195 2.08 -18.34 17.64
C VAL A 195 2.36 -16.87 17.91
N LEU A 196 1.31 -16.06 17.99
CA LEU A 196 1.36 -14.63 18.22
C LEU A 196 0.81 -14.30 19.60
N LEU A 197 1.62 -13.66 20.44
CA LEU A 197 1.23 -13.12 21.73
C LEU A 197 1.06 -11.61 21.59
N THR A 198 -0.08 -11.06 21.99
CA THR A 198 -0.38 -9.63 21.91
C THR A 198 -0.93 -9.10 23.22
N ALA A 199 -0.44 -7.95 23.68
CA ALA A 199 -1.01 -7.24 24.82
C ALA A 199 -2.32 -6.54 24.41
N GLU A 200 -3.38 -6.72 25.20
CA GLU A 200 -4.67 -6.05 24.98
C GLU A 200 -4.64 -4.57 25.44
N SER A 201 -3.70 -4.21 26.32
CA SER A 201 -3.48 -2.86 26.81
C SER A 201 -2.55 -2.05 25.89
N ASP A 202 -2.23 -0.82 26.32
CA ASP A 202 -1.23 0.01 25.63
C ASP A 202 0.22 -0.35 25.98
N ASP A 203 0.44 -1.42 26.74
CA ASP A 203 1.76 -1.88 27.12
C ASP A 203 2.50 -2.56 25.97
N PHE A 204 3.81 -2.38 25.96
CA PHE A 204 4.69 -3.02 24.97
C PHE A 204 5.30 -4.28 25.55
N LEU A 205 5.33 -5.36 24.76
CA LEU A 205 5.94 -6.65 25.11
C LEU A 205 7.38 -6.77 24.63
N SER A 206 7.79 -5.98 23.64
CA SER A 206 9.11 -6.01 23.03
C SER A 206 9.51 -4.64 22.50
N ALA A 207 10.78 -4.48 22.18
CA ALA A 207 11.38 -3.33 21.53
C ALA A 207 12.63 -3.78 20.76
N LYS A 208 13.31 -2.87 20.07
CA LYS A 208 14.61 -3.15 19.46
C LYS A 208 15.59 -3.79 20.45
N SER A 209 15.63 -3.28 21.66
CA SER A 209 16.50 -3.76 22.72
C SER A 209 15.89 -3.59 24.11
N LEU A 210 16.48 -4.30 25.04
CA LEU A 210 16.31 -4.16 26.48
C LEU A 210 17.56 -3.51 27.05
N ASN A 211 17.37 -2.44 27.83
CA ASN A 211 18.46 -1.66 28.45
C ASN A 211 18.45 -1.82 29.97
N PHE A 212 19.60 -2.05 30.55
CA PHE A 212 19.80 -2.12 32.00
C PHE A 212 21.24 -1.82 32.38
N ASP A 213 21.49 -1.50 33.66
CA ASP A 213 22.84 -1.23 34.19
C ASP A 213 23.32 -2.41 35.02
N LEU A 214 24.39 -3.06 34.58
CA LEU A 214 25.02 -4.18 35.27
C LEU A 214 25.52 -3.81 36.67
N ALA A 215 25.90 -2.56 36.91
CA ALA A 215 26.37 -2.11 38.19
C ALA A 215 25.31 -2.15 39.30
N GLN A 216 24.03 -2.18 38.93
CA GLN A 216 22.90 -2.29 39.85
C GLN A 216 22.71 -3.73 40.40
N GLY A 217 23.32 -4.74 39.76
CA GLY A 217 23.15 -6.15 40.16
C GLY A 217 21.70 -6.55 40.32
N GLU A 218 21.32 -7.06 41.48
CA GLU A 218 19.92 -7.51 41.76
C GLU A 218 18.87 -6.39 41.66
N ALA A 219 19.29 -5.12 41.80
CA ALA A 219 18.42 -3.97 41.71
C ALA A 219 18.27 -3.45 40.25
N ALA A 220 18.87 -4.13 39.28
CA ALA A 220 18.74 -3.72 37.87
C ALA A 220 17.28 -3.78 37.43
N ALA A 221 16.77 -2.65 36.97
CA ALA A 221 15.43 -2.51 36.42
C ALA A 221 15.51 -2.46 34.88
N PRO A 222 15.22 -3.55 34.19
CA PRO A 222 15.27 -3.56 32.74
C PRO A 222 14.16 -2.68 32.15
N ALA A 223 14.50 -1.94 31.12
CA ALA A 223 13.56 -1.09 30.38
C ALA A 223 13.62 -1.37 28.87
N LEU A 224 12.46 -1.41 28.23
CA LEU A 224 12.40 -1.46 26.77
C LEU A 224 12.91 -0.16 26.16
N ASP A 225 13.71 -0.28 25.12
CA ASP A 225 14.10 0.86 24.29
C ASP A 225 12.85 1.62 23.78
N THR A 226 13.04 2.84 23.36
CA THR A 226 11.97 3.64 22.73
C THR A 226 11.80 3.32 21.25
N GLU A 227 12.78 2.66 20.64
CA GLU A 227 12.75 2.26 19.23
C GLU A 227 12.12 0.87 19.05
N GLU A 228 11.38 0.72 17.97
CA GLU A 228 10.76 -0.54 17.51
C GLU A 228 9.92 -1.24 18.59
N ARG A 229 9.24 -0.47 19.42
CA ARG A 229 8.33 -1.02 20.44
C ARG A 229 7.16 -1.74 19.77
N SER A 230 6.85 -2.93 20.26
CA SER A 230 5.72 -3.72 19.76
C SER A 230 4.87 -4.24 20.92
N LYS A 231 3.54 -4.21 20.73
CA LYS A 231 2.58 -4.85 21.63
C LYS A 231 2.52 -6.37 21.42
N SER A 232 3.20 -6.89 20.40
CA SER A 232 3.15 -8.29 20.02
C SER A 232 4.51 -8.93 19.98
N ILE A 233 4.56 -10.24 20.26
CA ILE A 233 5.71 -11.11 20.04
C ILE A 233 5.24 -12.30 19.20
N LEU A 234 5.91 -12.54 18.07
CA LEU A 234 5.67 -13.69 17.19
C LEU A 234 6.73 -14.76 17.43
N ILE A 235 6.29 -16.00 17.62
CA ILE A 235 7.12 -17.19 17.53
C ILE A 235 6.89 -17.85 16.17
N ASN A 236 7.93 -17.92 15.36
CA ASN A 236 8.02 -18.79 14.19
C ASN A 236 8.73 -20.08 14.58
N PHE A 237 8.27 -21.21 14.07
CA PHE A 237 8.94 -22.48 14.31
C PHE A 237 10.03 -22.73 13.27
N ASP A 238 11.18 -23.22 13.72
CA ASP A 238 12.27 -23.64 12.86
C ASP A 238 11.78 -24.74 11.89
N GLY A 239 12.08 -24.60 10.58
CA GLY A 239 11.51 -25.46 9.55
C GLY A 239 10.12 -25.06 9.05
N GLY A 240 9.59 -23.91 9.50
CA GLY A 240 8.36 -23.28 8.98
C GLY A 240 7.04 -23.74 9.61
N SER A 241 7.03 -24.81 10.37
CA SER A 241 5.87 -25.24 11.17
C SER A 241 6.23 -26.30 12.20
N ALA A 242 5.48 -26.35 13.30
CA ALA A 242 5.57 -27.45 14.26
C ALA A 242 4.62 -28.59 13.88
N SER A 243 5.01 -29.83 14.18
CA SER A 243 4.23 -31.03 13.85
C SER A 243 2.82 -31.04 14.44
N ALA A 244 1.86 -31.55 13.69
CA ALA A 244 0.44 -31.49 13.97
C ALA A 244 -0.05 -32.31 15.17
N ALA A 245 0.64 -33.34 15.62
CA ALA A 245 0.07 -34.34 16.53
C ALA A 245 0.69 -34.35 17.93
N ALA A 246 1.46 -33.33 18.28
CA ALA A 246 2.20 -33.31 19.52
C ALA A 246 1.72 -32.19 20.46
N GLN A 247 1.85 -32.44 21.72
CA GLN A 247 1.93 -31.41 22.73
C GLN A 247 3.11 -30.50 22.37
N LEU A 248 2.89 -29.22 22.26
CA LEU A 248 3.87 -28.22 21.82
C LEU A 248 3.89 -27.08 22.84
N ASP A 249 5.03 -26.85 23.44
CA ASP A 249 5.23 -25.68 24.30
C ASP A 249 5.67 -24.47 23.46
N ALA A 250 5.04 -23.33 23.68
CA ALA A 250 5.40 -22.04 23.08
C ALA A 250 5.89 -21.10 24.19
N PHE A 251 7.17 -20.69 24.12
CA PHE A 251 7.83 -19.93 25.17
C PHE A 251 8.00 -18.47 24.83
N PHE A 252 7.50 -17.58 25.66
CA PHE A 252 7.68 -16.14 25.52
C PHE A 252 8.40 -15.56 26.72
N ASN A 253 9.42 -14.76 26.46
CA ASN A 253 10.04 -13.91 27.48
C ASN A 253 9.42 -12.51 27.38
N VAL A 254 8.89 -12.03 28.50
CA VAL A 254 8.32 -10.68 28.64
C VAL A 254 8.92 -9.98 29.84
N LEU A 255 8.87 -8.65 29.88
CA LEU A 255 9.25 -7.94 31.10
C LEU A 255 8.25 -8.21 32.22
N PRO A 256 8.69 -8.13 33.50
CA PRO A 256 7.78 -8.08 34.62
C PRO A 256 6.74 -6.97 34.45
N GLY A 257 5.48 -7.27 34.71
CA GLY A 257 4.41 -6.30 34.53
C GLY A 257 3.02 -6.91 34.61
N ASN A 258 2.02 -6.07 34.51
CA ASN A 258 0.61 -6.48 34.57
C ASN A 258 0.00 -6.40 33.17
N TYR A 259 -0.12 -7.51 32.49
CA TYR A 259 -0.61 -7.59 31.11
C TYR A 259 -1.83 -8.47 31.00
N ASN A 260 -2.85 -8.02 30.27
CA ASN A 260 -3.87 -8.88 29.68
C ASN A 260 -3.44 -9.22 28.27
N LEU A 261 -3.40 -10.50 27.94
CA LEU A 261 -2.78 -10.99 26.72
C LEU A 261 -3.78 -11.75 25.87
N ASN A 262 -3.61 -11.70 24.57
CA ASN A 262 -4.25 -12.57 23.60
C ASN A 262 -3.20 -13.45 22.92
N LEU A 263 -3.45 -14.75 22.87
CA LEU A 263 -2.60 -15.74 22.19
C LEU A 263 -3.33 -16.24 20.96
N ASP A 264 -2.80 -15.96 19.78
CA ASP A 264 -3.30 -16.45 18.51
C ASP A 264 -2.40 -17.57 18.00
N ILE A 265 -2.96 -18.74 17.78
CA ILE A 265 -2.28 -19.93 17.26
C ILE A 265 -2.71 -20.10 15.81
N ILE A 266 -1.78 -19.93 14.88
CA ILE A 266 -2.04 -19.95 13.44
C ILE A 266 -1.52 -21.23 12.83
N THR A 267 -2.38 -21.93 12.08
CA THR A 267 -2.05 -23.19 11.44
C THR A 267 -1.58 -23.01 9.99
N ALA A 268 -0.97 -24.04 9.42
CA ALA A 268 -0.49 -24.06 8.03
C ALA A 268 -1.63 -23.98 6.99
N THR A 269 -2.86 -24.40 7.34
CA THR A 269 -4.04 -24.35 6.45
C THR A 269 -4.88 -23.08 6.64
N LYS A 270 -4.29 -22.02 7.19
CA LYS A 270 -4.94 -20.71 7.32
C LYS A 270 -6.14 -20.70 8.27
N GLN A 271 -5.98 -21.40 9.39
CA GLN A 271 -6.94 -21.40 10.49
C GLN A 271 -6.28 -20.79 11.72
N MET A 272 -7.06 -20.26 12.64
CA MET A 272 -6.58 -19.64 13.87
C MET A 272 -7.46 -20.04 15.06
N ALA A 273 -6.81 -20.35 16.17
CA ALA A 273 -7.44 -20.41 17.49
C ALA A 273 -6.92 -19.25 18.32
N SER A 274 -7.79 -18.59 19.07
CA SER A 274 -7.43 -17.46 19.93
C SER A 274 -7.77 -17.77 21.39
N VAL A 275 -6.86 -17.46 22.30
CA VAL A 275 -7.03 -17.67 23.74
C VAL A 275 -6.71 -16.37 24.48
N LYS A 276 -7.65 -15.94 25.31
CA LYS A 276 -7.43 -14.78 26.21
C LYS A 276 -6.78 -15.22 27.51
N ILE A 277 -5.85 -14.41 27.98
CA ILE A 277 -5.12 -14.58 29.22
C ILE A 277 -5.36 -13.33 30.06
N ASP A 278 -6.35 -13.43 30.94
CA ASP A 278 -6.69 -12.34 31.87
C ASP A 278 -5.86 -12.51 33.15
N ARG A 279 -5.03 -11.50 33.42
CA ARG A 279 -4.19 -11.41 34.61
C ARG A 279 -4.35 -10.06 35.31
N THR A 280 -5.55 -9.52 35.26
CA THR A 280 -5.89 -8.30 35.99
C THR A 280 -5.45 -8.45 37.47
N ASP A 281 -4.67 -7.50 37.96
CA ASP A 281 -4.11 -7.49 39.33
C ASP A 281 -3.16 -8.66 39.70
N LYS A 282 -2.66 -9.39 38.70
CA LYS A 282 -1.71 -10.49 38.90
C LYS A 282 -0.46 -10.26 38.01
N PRO A 283 0.51 -9.45 38.44
CA PRO A 283 1.69 -9.15 37.62
C PRO A 283 2.51 -10.40 37.32
N PHE A 284 3.15 -10.41 36.17
CA PHE A 284 4.25 -11.32 35.90
C PHE A 284 5.51 -10.82 36.62
N GLU A 285 6.21 -11.70 37.31
CA GLU A 285 7.38 -11.39 38.13
C GLU A 285 8.66 -11.85 37.43
N ALA A 286 9.76 -11.14 37.63
CA ALA A 286 11.08 -11.52 37.13
C ALA A 286 11.50 -12.90 37.67
N GLY A 287 12.09 -13.73 36.80
CA GLY A 287 12.59 -15.05 37.18
C GLY A 287 11.51 -16.11 37.40
N VAL A 288 10.27 -15.81 37.12
CA VAL A 288 9.16 -16.75 37.29
C VAL A 288 8.74 -17.35 35.94
N LEU A 289 8.54 -18.67 35.93
CA LEU A 289 7.90 -19.40 34.83
C LEU A 289 6.39 -19.51 35.10
N TYR A 290 5.60 -19.04 34.16
CA TYR A 290 4.15 -19.14 34.17
C TYR A 290 3.72 -20.15 33.11
N LYS A 291 3.34 -21.34 33.55
CA LYS A 291 2.82 -22.39 32.64
C LYS A 291 1.32 -22.29 32.52
N LYS A 292 0.80 -22.38 31.31
CA LYS A 292 -0.63 -22.43 31.02
C LYS A 292 -0.95 -23.52 30.01
N GLU A 293 -1.75 -24.47 30.41
CA GLU A 293 -2.40 -25.37 29.47
C GLU A 293 -3.47 -24.59 28.69
N VAL A 294 -3.33 -24.56 27.39
CA VAL A 294 -4.27 -23.88 26.48
C VAL A 294 -5.48 -24.74 26.21
N GLY A 295 -5.36 -26.06 26.46
CA GLY A 295 -6.41 -27.04 26.19
C GLY A 295 -6.51 -27.41 24.71
N THR A 296 -7.64 -28.00 24.33
CA THR A 296 -7.87 -28.44 22.95
C THR A 296 -8.13 -27.25 22.04
N LEU A 297 -7.30 -27.08 21.02
CA LEU A 297 -7.46 -26.03 20.03
C LEU A 297 -8.66 -26.30 19.13
N THR A 298 -9.50 -25.30 18.92
CA THR A 298 -10.63 -25.31 17.97
C THR A 298 -10.43 -24.22 16.92
N PRO A 299 -9.49 -24.39 15.99
CA PRO A 299 -9.19 -23.35 15.01
C PRO A 299 -10.34 -23.18 14.01
N SER A 300 -10.54 -21.93 13.57
CA SER A 300 -11.48 -21.56 12.53
C SER A 300 -10.76 -20.87 11.38
N ALA A 301 -11.37 -20.88 10.18
CA ALA A 301 -10.80 -20.22 9.02
C ALA A 301 -10.54 -18.73 9.30
N ILE A 302 -9.37 -18.26 8.93
CA ILE A 302 -9.01 -16.84 9.03
C ILE A 302 -9.61 -16.14 7.81
N PRO A 303 -10.42 -15.08 7.99
CA PRO A 303 -10.82 -14.23 6.86
C PRO A 303 -9.59 -13.61 6.20
N ALA A 304 -9.61 -13.53 4.86
CA ALA A 304 -8.55 -12.85 4.13
C ALA A 304 -8.47 -11.37 4.53
N PRO A 305 -7.30 -10.74 4.38
CA PRO A 305 -7.17 -9.30 4.56
C PRO A 305 -8.17 -8.53 3.70
N SER A 306 -8.69 -7.43 4.20
CA SER A 306 -9.59 -6.53 3.48
C SER A 306 -9.14 -5.08 3.59
N LEU A 307 -9.37 -4.32 2.51
CA LEU A 307 -9.13 -2.90 2.44
C LEU A 307 -10.48 -2.21 2.19
N ASP A 308 -10.73 -1.14 2.91
CA ASP A 308 -11.93 -0.33 2.79
C ASP A 308 -11.55 1.15 2.80
N TRP A 309 -12.15 1.92 1.90
CA TRP A 309 -11.96 3.37 1.90
C TRP A 309 -13.26 4.02 2.38
N PRO A 310 -13.33 4.44 3.63
CA PRO A 310 -14.54 5.02 4.19
C PRO A 310 -15.07 6.17 3.34
N ASP A 311 -16.36 6.12 3.02
CA ASP A 311 -17.08 7.13 2.23
C ASP A 311 -16.62 7.31 0.77
N GLN A 312 -15.78 6.43 0.26
CA GLN A 312 -15.28 6.45 -1.11
C GLN A 312 -15.44 5.08 -1.79
N ASP A 313 -15.55 5.07 -3.11
CA ASP A 313 -15.47 3.85 -3.89
C ASP A 313 -13.99 3.51 -4.16
N ILE A 314 -13.47 2.49 -3.47
CA ILE A 314 -12.06 2.10 -3.53
C ILE A 314 -11.60 1.69 -4.94
N ASP A 315 -12.52 1.25 -5.81
CA ASP A 315 -12.24 0.83 -7.18
C ASP A 315 -12.34 1.98 -8.19
N ALA A 316 -12.81 3.16 -7.76
CA ALA A 316 -12.91 4.33 -8.62
C ALA A 316 -11.55 5.02 -8.82
N THR A 317 -11.48 5.85 -9.87
CA THR A 317 -10.39 6.81 -10.05
C THR A 317 -10.75 8.10 -9.33
N HIS A 318 -9.89 8.55 -8.42
CA HIS A 318 -10.11 9.74 -7.60
C HIS A 318 -9.28 10.92 -8.12
N GLU A 319 -9.93 12.06 -8.33
CA GLU A 319 -9.24 13.27 -8.75
C GLU A 319 -8.40 13.86 -7.62
N ILE A 320 -7.15 14.21 -7.92
CA ILE A 320 -6.28 14.93 -6.98
C ILE A 320 -6.70 16.40 -6.96
N THR A 321 -7.58 16.74 -6.04
CA THR A 321 -8.00 18.13 -5.81
C THR A 321 -7.32 18.67 -4.57
N VAL A 322 -6.55 19.75 -4.73
CA VAL A 322 -5.82 20.37 -3.63
C VAL A 322 -6.44 21.69 -3.24
N GLY A 323 -6.62 21.91 -1.94
CA GLY A 323 -7.11 23.16 -1.39
C GLY A 323 -6.06 24.29 -1.48
N PRO A 324 -6.43 25.53 -1.06
CA PRO A 324 -5.52 26.68 -1.07
C PRO A 324 -4.27 26.50 -0.21
N ASP A 325 -4.32 25.65 0.80
CA ASP A 325 -3.22 25.26 1.68
C ASP A 325 -2.40 24.09 1.13
N GLN A 326 -2.72 23.67 -0.10
CA GLN A 326 -2.12 22.50 -0.78
C GLN A 326 -2.35 21.18 -0.05
N SER A 327 -3.37 21.06 0.75
CA SER A 327 -3.88 19.82 1.30
C SER A 327 -4.88 19.16 0.33
N LEU A 328 -4.99 17.83 0.39
CA LEU A 328 -6.05 17.10 -0.33
C LEU A 328 -7.42 17.52 0.21
N THR A 329 -8.42 17.70 -0.65
CA THR A 329 -9.76 18.13 -0.25
C THR A 329 -10.60 17.03 0.39
N TYR A 330 -10.11 15.80 0.34
CA TYR A 330 -10.70 14.61 0.96
C TYR A 330 -9.62 13.75 1.62
N PRO A 331 -9.93 12.95 2.65
CA PRO A 331 -8.96 12.04 3.24
C PRO A 331 -8.67 10.85 2.30
N ALA A 332 -7.39 10.59 2.04
CA ALA A 332 -6.94 9.38 1.37
C ALA A 332 -6.40 8.39 2.42
N ALA A 333 -7.29 7.93 3.28
CA ALA A 333 -7.01 7.05 4.40
C ALA A 333 -7.82 5.75 4.23
N ILE A 334 -7.11 4.65 4.02
CA ILE A 334 -7.66 3.34 3.73
C ILE A 334 -7.56 2.48 4.97
N ASP A 335 -8.69 1.98 5.44
CA ASP A 335 -8.77 1.05 6.55
C ASP A 335 -8.37 -0.34 6.09
N ILE A 336 -7.37 -0.92 6.74
CA ILE A 336 -6.87 -2.26 6.47
C ILE A 336 -7.20 -3.15 7.66
N THR A 337 -7.96 -4.20 7.42
CA THR A 337 -8.32 -5.22 8.42
C THR A 337 -7.66 -6.55 8.07
N VAL A 338 -6.90 -7.09 9.01
CA VAL A 338 -6.09 -8.32 8.81
C VAL A 338 -6.28 -9.24 10.02
N PRO A 339 -7.34 -10.04 10.06
CA PRO A 339 -7.64 -10.88 11.23
C PRO A 339 -6.51 -11.83 11.64
N GLY A 340 -5.69 -12.27 10.67
CA GLY A 340 -4.52 -13.11 10.89
C GLY A 340 -3.25 -12.36 11.30
N GLY A 341 -3.30 -11.03 11.52
CA GLY A 341 -2.13 -10.20 11.84
C GLY A 341 -1.28 -9.84 10.61
N ILE A 342 -0.87 -8.59 10.51
CA ILE A 342 -0.09 -8.06 9.36
C ILE A 342 1.32 -8.66 9.37
N ALA A 343 1.66 -9.47 8.36
CA ALA A 343 3.01 -9.95 8.12
C ALA A 343 3.76 -9.05 7.13
N GLU A 344 3.07 -8.59 6.08
CA GLU A 344 3.62 -7.68 5.07
C GLU A 344 2.57 -6.64 4.66
N LEU A 345 3.02 -5.41 4.44
CA LEU A 345 2.25 -4.34 3.82
C LEU A 345 3.18 -3.60 2.86
N LYS A 346 2.97 -3.87 1.56
CA LYS A 346 3.79 -3.34 0.48
C LYS A 346 2.95 -2.50 -0.46
N VAL A 347 3.53 -1.45 -1.00
CA VAL A 347 2.88 -0.60 -1.99
C VAL A 347 3.81 -0.42 -3.18
N GLU A 348 3.39 -0.90 -4.34
CA GLU A 348 4.01 -0.59 -5.62
C GLU A 348 3.38 0.68 -6.18
N ILE A 349 4.19 1.68 -6.53
CA ILE A 349 3.71 2.97 -6.99
C ILE A 349 4.03 3.11 -8.48
N VAL A 350 2.99 3.16 -9.29
CA VAL A 350 3.06 3.42 -10.74
C VAL A 350 2.70 4.88 -10.97
N SER A 351 3.73 5.74 -10.99
CA SER A 351 3.61 7.18 -11.13
C SER A 351 4.92 7.75 -11.64
N ASP A 352 4.94 8.28 -12.86
CA ASP A 352 6.15 8.87 -13.44
C ASP A 352 6.67 10.02 -12.58
N ALA A 353 5.77 10.85 -12.05
CA ALA A 353 6.08 11.94 -11.15
C ALA A 353 6.81 11.47 -9.87
N LEU A 354 6.25 10.49 -9.15
CA LEU A 354 6.84 9.96 -7.91
C LEU A 354 8.10 9.11 -8.20
N ASN A 355 8.11 8.36 -9.29
CA ASN A 355 9.25 7.56 -9.71
C ASN A 355 10.49 8.40 -10.00
N SER A 356 10.31 9.63 -10.53
CA SER A 356 11.40 10.58 -10.74
C SER A 356 12.11 10.98 -9.43
N LEU A 357 11.43 10.86 -8.29
CA LEU A 357 11.97 11.08 -6.94
C LEU A 357 12.50 9.81 -6.28
N GLY A 358 12.48 8.67 -6.98
CA GLY A 358 12.86 7.37 -6.42
C GLY A 358 11.78 6.72 -5.53
N ILE A 359 10.54 7.23 -5.55
CA ILE A 359 9.42 6.71 -4.78
C ILE A 359 8.66 5.71 -5.65
N GLN A 360 9.04 4.44 -5.61
CA GLN A 360 8.46 3.38 -6.45
C GLN A 360 7.83 2.25 -5.63
N ASN A 361 8.48 1.89 -4.52
CA ASN A 361 8.05 0.79 -3.67
C ASN A 361 8.18 1.21 -2.21
N LEU A 362 7.18 0.85 -1.41
CA LEU A 362 7.19 1.01 0.04
C LEU A 362 7.02 -0.37 0.67
N ASP A 363 7.88 -0.73 1.62
CA ASP A 363 7.68 -1.87 2.53
C ASP A 363 7.43 -1.31 3.93
N LEU A 364 6.15 -1.15 4.27
CA LEU A 364 5.77 -0.48 5.51
C LEU A 364 6.00 -1.32 6.77
N VAL A 365 6.23 -2.62 6.64
CA VAL A 365 6.52 -3.51 7.78
C VAL A 365 8.01 -3.59 8.08
N HIS A 366 8.86 -3.66 7.04
CA HIS A 366 10.29 -3.94 7.24
C HIS A 366 11.18 -2.70 7.09
N GLU A 367 10.64 -1.60 6.57
CA GLU A 367 11.36 -0.37 6.37
C GLU A 367 10.67 0.79 7.10
N THR A 368 11.43 1.83 7.41
CA THR A 368 10.93 3.05 8.07
C THR A 368 11.15 4.29 7.22
N SER A 369 11.82 4.13 6.07
CA SER A 369 12.18 5.24 5.18
C SER A 369 12.29 4.80 3.72
N ILE A 370 12.09 5.75 2.81
CA ILE A 370 12.34 5.59 1.39
C ILE A 370 13.81 5.90 1.12
N ALA A 371 14.54 4.91 0.55
CA ALA A 371 15.95 5.04 0.19
C ALA A 371 16.84 5.63 1.33
N GLY A 372 16.45 5.42 2.59
CA GLY A 372 17.18 5.88 3.77
C GLY A 372 17.09 7.38 4.07
N SER A 373 16.35 8.17 3.28
CA SER A 373 16.34 9.63 3.40
C SER A 373 14.98 10.23 3.83
N ILE A 374 13.87 9.70 3.37
CA ILE A 374 12.53 10.21 3.71
C ILE A 374 11.88 9.23 4.68
N GLN A 375 11.65 9.67 5.90
CA GLN A 375 11.00 8.83 6.91
C GLN A 375 9.50 8.67 6.58
N TYR A 376 8.98 7.46 6.64
CA TYR A 376 7.54 7.19 6.40
C TYR A 376 6.63 8.01 7.32
N LYS A 377 7.02 8.17 8.60
CA LYS A 377 6.28 8.99 9.57
C LYS A 377 6.16 10.47 9.18
N ASP A 378 7.13 11.02 8.43
CA ASP A 378 7.06 12.40 7.96
C ASP A 378 5.99 12.56 6.87
N LEU A 379 5.71 11.48 6.15
CA LEU A 379 4.60 11.39 5.18
C LEU A 379 3.25 11.04 5.86
N GLY A 380 3.24 10.78 7.17
CA GLY A 380 2.04 10.36 7.91
C GLY A 380 1.79 8.86 7.88
N LEU A 381 2.70 8.07 7.30
CA LEU A 381 2.54 6.62 7.19
C LEU A 381 2.99 5.94 8.49
N LYS A 382 2.16 5.04 8.98
CA LYS A 382 2.53 4.09 10.04
C LYS A 382 3.42 3.00 9.45
N CYS A 383 4.44 2.58 10.19
CA CYS A 383 5.41 1.60 9.69
C CYS A 383 6.11 0.81 10.80
N GLY A 384 6.83 -0.22 10.41
CA GLY A 384 7.60 -1.06 11.31
C GLY A 384 6.73 -1.76 12.33
N THR A 385 7.22 -1.85 13.54
CA THR A 385 6.54 -2.53 14.65
C THR A 385 5.22 -1.88 15.09
N GLU A 386 4.94 -0.66 14.65
CA GLU A 386 3.65 0.01 14.91
C GLU A 386 2.49 -0.69 14.19
N ILE A 387 2.76 -1.30 13.02
CA ILE A 387 1.76 -2.02 12.24
C ILE A 387 2.00 -3.53 12.17
N GLN A 388 3.25 -3.95 12.33
CA GLN A 388 3.63 -5.36 12.27
C GLN A 388 2.85 -6.19 13.30
N TYR A 389 2.24 -7.26 12.85
CA TYR A 389 1.41 -8.21 13.63
C TYR A 389 0.10 -7.63 14.18
N THR A 390 -0.22 -6.38 13.92
CA THR A 390 -1.53 -5.82 14.28
C THR A 390 -2.65 -6.40 13.41
N LYS A 391 -3.86 -6.44 13.94
CA LYS A 391 -5.04 -6.95 13.21
C LYS A 391 -5.72 -5.87 12.37
N SER A 392 -5.30 -4.64 12.48
CA SER A 392 -5.79 -3.52 11.68
C SER A 392 -4.79 -2.37 11.68
N THR A 393 -4.82 -1.60 10.61
CA THR A 393 -4.09 -0.34 10.50
C THR A 393 -4.81 0.59 9.51
N VAL A 394 -4.38 1.83 9.44
CA VAL A 394 -4.82 2.78 8.42
C VAL A 394 -3.63 3.10 7.53
N PHE A 395 -3.79 2.90 6.23
CA PHE A 395 -2.86 3.37 5.22
C PHE A 395 -3.27 4.77 4.79
N ASP A 396 -2.67 5.79 5.40
CA ASP A 396 -3.02 7.19 5.20
C ASP A 396 -2.01 7.88 4.30
N ILE A 397 -2.40 8.10 3.04
CA ILE A 397 -1.61 8.80 2.02
C ILE A 397 -2.12 10.22 1.75
N THR A 398 -2.97 10.75 2.62
CA THR A 398 -3.53 12.12 2.50
C THR A 398 -2.45 13.20 2.35
N LYS A 399 -1.27 12.99 2.93
CA LYS A 399 -0.13 13.90 2.80
C LYS A 399 0.76 13.62 1.57
N LEU A 400 0.77 12.38 1.08
CA LEU A 400 1.61 11.96 -0.04
C LEU A 400 0.97 12.34 -1.39
N VAL A 401 -0.33 12.08 -1.55
CA VAL A 401 -1.04 12.31 -2.81
C VAL A 401 -0.97 13.76 -3.29
N PRO A 402 -1.13 14.81 -2.46
CA PRO A 402 -1.02 16.20 -2.92
C PRO A 402 0.37 16.58 -3.42
N MET A 403 1.42 15.86 -3.00
CA MET A 403 2.78 16.12 -3.47
C MET A 403 2.91 15.89 -4.98
N ILE A 404 2.11 14.97 -5.54
CA ILE A 404 2.08 14.69 -6.98
C ILE A 404 1.82 15.97 -7.76
N ALA A 405 0.84 16.78 -7.33
CA ALA A 405 0.46 18.01 -8.01
C ALA A 405 1.58 19.08 -8.10
N MET A 406 2.66 18.91 -7.33
CA MET A 406 3.79 19.86 -7.32
C MET A 406 4.97 19.37 -8.16
N LEU A 407 4.90 18.18 -8.74
CA LEU A 407 6.01 17.55 -9.44
C LEU A 407 5.91 17.79 -10.96
N PRO A 408 7.03 17.78 -11.68
CA PRO A 408 7.02 17.64 -13.12
C PRO A 408 6.33 16.32 -13.50
N ASP A 409 5.69 16.30 -14.66
CA ASP A 409 5.02 15.12 -15.19
C ASP A 409 3.90 14.55 -14.27
N ALA A 410 3.30 15.44 -13.47
CA ALA A 410 2.21 15.08 -12.54
C ALA A 410 0.90 14.76 -13.25
N ILE A 411 0.71 15.21 -14.49
CA ILE A 411 -0.55 15.02 -15.21
C ILE A 411 -0.71 13.55 -15.63
N GLY A 412 -1.81 12.96 -15.24
CA GLY A 412 -2.15 11.57 -15.58
C GLY A 412 -2.61 10.75 -14.39
N ASN A 413 -2.63 9.44 -14.57
CA ASN A 413 -3.00 8.48 -13.55
C ASN A 413 -1.79 8.05 -12.72
N HIS A 414 -2.01 7.97 -11.41
CA HIS A 414 -1.04 7.50 -10.42
C HIS A 414 -1.68 6.35 -9.65
N VAL A 415 -1.08 5.17 -9.72
CA VAL A 415 -1.64 3.98 -9.10
C VAL A 415 -0.78 3.56 -7.92
N PHE A 416 -1.40 3.39 -6.76
CA PHE A 416 -0.81 2.81 -5.56
C PHE A 416 -1.39 1.40 -5.41
N LYS A 417 -0.61 0.40 -5.79
CA LYS A 417 -0.99 -0.99 -5.68
C LYS A 417 -0.63 -1.52 -4.29
N VAL A 418 -1.59 -1.54 -3.41
CA VAL A 418 -1.45 -1.96 -2.01
C VAL A 418 -1.59 -3.47 -1.92
N SER A 419 -0.57 -4.13 -1.40
CA SER A 419 -0.54 -5.58 -1.15
C SER A 419 -0.37 -5.83 0.34
N VAL A 420 -1.32 -6.50 0.96
CA VAL A 420 -1.28 -6.87 2.38
C VAL A 420 -1.31 -8.38 2.54
N THR A 421 -0.37 -8.91 3.31
CA THR A 421 -0.26 -10.35 3.60
C THR A 421 -0.36 -10.58 5.10
N ASP A 422 -1.16 -11.56 5.51
CA ASP A 422 -1.28 -11.98 6.91
C ASP A 422 -0.23 -13.04 7.31
N LEU A 423 -0.16 -13.36 8.60
CA LEU A 423 0.74 -14.39 9.14
C LEU A 423 0.42 -15.81 8.62
N ALA A 424 -0.79 -16.05 8.13
CA ALA A 424 -1.18 -17.30 7.49
C ALA A 424 -0.77 -17.37 6.02
N GLY A 425 -0.22 -16.29 5.45
CA GLY A 425 0.19 -16.19 4.05
C GLY A 425 -0.98 -15.95 3.10
N GLN A 426 -2.08 -15.34 3.57
CA GLN A 426 -3.15 -14.86 2.70
C GLN A 426 -2.83 -13.43 2.26
N THR A 427 -2.94 -13.16 0.96
CA THR A 427 -2.63 -11.86 0.39
C THR A 427 -3.86 -11.28 -0.30
N THR A 428 -4.13 -10.01 -0.05
CA THR A 428 -5.10 -9.20 -0.79
C THR A 428 -4.36 -8.05 -1.45
N VAL A 429 -4.73 -7.74 -2.68
CA VAL A 429 -4.15 -6.66 -3.47
C VAL A 429 -5.26 -5.72 -3.90
N GLN A 430 -5.06 -4.42 -3.73
CA GLN A 430 -5.98 -3.37 -4.13
C GLN A 430 -5.22 -2.25 -4.84
N ASP A 431 -5.70 -1.85 -6.00
CA ASP A 431 -5.20 -0.69 -6.73
C ASP A 431 -6.00 0.55 -6.30
N LEU A 432 -5.29 1.58 -5.84
CA LEU A 432 -5.85 2.89 -5.55
C LEU A 432 -5.41 3.83 -6.67
N THR A 433 -6.36 4.28 -7.48
CA THR A 433 -6.05 5.11 -8.65
C THR A 433 -6.39 6.56 -8.38
N PHE A 434 -5.40 7.42 -8.53
CA PHE A 434 -5.56 8.87 -8.46
C PHE A 434 -5.26 9.47 -9.83
N HIS A 435 -6.06 10.43 -10.25
CA HIS A 435 -5.83 11.20 -11.45
C HIS A 435 -5.47 12.65 -11.09
N TYR A 436 -4.40 13.16 -11.64
CA TYR A 436 -4.09 14.58 -11.58
C TYR A 436 -4.15 15.17 -12.99
N GLY A 437 -5.23 15.93 -13.21
CA GLY A 437 -5.29 16.89 -14.30
C GLY A 437 -5.13 18.27 -13.70
N GLN A 438 -4.44 19.20 -14.38
CA GLN A 438 -4.54 20.59 -13.95
C GLN A 438 -5.95 21.16 -14.14
N VAL A 439 -6.85 20.28 -14.61
CA VAL A 439 -8.24 20.60 -14.88
C VAL A 439 -9.01 19.28 -14.99
N THR A 440 -10.21 19.20 -14.41
CA THR A 440 -11.12 18.08 -14.60
C THR A 440 -12.12 18.43 -15.71
N LEU A 441 -12.25 17.57 -16.69
CA LEU A 441 -13.27 17.66 -17.71
C LEU A 441 -14.42 16.73 -17.37
N GLU A 442 -15.46 17.26 -16.75
CA GLU A 442 -16.68 16.50 -16.45
C GLU A 442 -17.58 16.41 -17.68
N THR A 443 -18.05 15.23 -17.98
CA THR A 443 -19.06 15.02 -19.02
C THR A 443 -20.42 15.46 -18.49
N ALA A 444 -20.88 16.66 -18.86
CA ALA A 444 -22.19 17.13 -18.48
C ALA A 444 -23.29 16.55 -19.35
N ASP A 445 -23.02 16.44 -20.67
CA ASP A 445 -24.02 15.94 -21.63
C ASP A 445 -23.36 15.55 -22.97
N LEU A 446 -23.41 14.29 -23.36
CA LEU A 446 -22.90 13.82 -24.64
C LEU A 446 -24.02 13.23 -25.49
N TRP A 447 -24.52 14.05 -26.38
CA TRP A 447 -25.55 13.64 -27.33
C TRP A 447 -24.96 13.19 -28.68
N GLN A 448 -25.80 12.82 -29.60
CA GLN A 448 -25.39 12.35 -30.91
C GLN A 448 -24.77 13.44 -31.80
N ASN A 449 -25.18 14.69 -31.64
CA ASN A 449 -24.73 15.82 -32.45
C ASN A 449 -24.30 17.05 -31.66
N THR A 450 -24.33 16.95 -30.33
CA THR A 450 -23.85 17.98 -29.42
C THR A 450 -23.03 17.35 -28.31
N ALA A 451 -22.11 18.11 -27.74
CA ALA A 451 -21.42 17.75 -26.54
C ALA A 451 -21.36 18.96 -25.62
N THR A 452 -21.66 18.75 -24.35
CA THR A 452 -21.47 19.74 -23.30
C THR A 452 -20.53 19.16 -22.27
N LEU A 453 -19.44 19.83 -22.04
CA LEU A 453 -18.37 19.41 -21.15
C LEU A 453 -18.17 20.50 -20.12
N LYS A 454 -18.16 20.13 -18.83
CA LYS A 454 -17.88 21.08 -17.74
C LYS A 454 -16.38 21.01 -17.43
N ILE A 455 -15.75 22.16 -17.46
CA ILE A 455 -14.32 22.33 -17.16
C ILE A 455 -14.22 22.81 -15.72
N VAL A 456 -13.55 22.05 -14.89
CA VAL A 456 -13.31 22.36 -13.48
C VAL A 456 -11.82 22.56 -13.25
N PRO A 457 -11.30 23.79 -13.28
CA PRO A 457 -9.91 24.06 -12.97
C PRO A 457 -9.58 23.70 -11.52
N SER A 458 -8.41 23.12 -11.27
CA SER A 458 -7.90 22.85 -9.93
C SER A 458 -7.36 24.12 -9.23
N ALA A 459 -7.20 25.22 -9.97
CA ALA A 459 -6.82 26.52 -9.46
C ALA A 459 -7.60 27.60 -10.22
N THR A 460 -7.72 28.81 -9.67
CA THR A 460 -8.41 29.92 -10.32
C THR A 460 -7.81 30.19 -11.69
N ALA A 461 -8.63 30.08 -12.73
CA ALA A 461 -8.30 30.43 -14.11
C ALA A 461 -9.16 31.58 -14.58
N ALA A 462 -8.58 32.52 -15.32
CA ALA A 462 -9.29 33.65 -15.89
C ALA A 462 -9.98 33.31 -17.21
N SER A 463 -9.51 32.26 -17.91
CA SER A 463 -10.07 31.82 -19.19
C SER A 463 -9.84 30.33 -19.43
N ALA A 464 -10.76 29.71 -20.15
CA ALA A 464 -10.61 28.36 -20.64
C ALA A 464 -10.91 28.28 -22.15
N THR A 465 -10.20 27.44 -22.88
CA THR A 465 -10.50 27.10 -24.28
C THR A 465 -10.40 25.60 -24.49
N LEU A 466 -11.40 25.03 -25.16
CA LEU A 466 -11.42 23.63 -25.56
C LEU A 466 -11.33 23.53 -27.08
N GLU A 467 -10.32 22.85 -27.57
CA GLU A 467 -10.20 22.49 -28.96
C GLU A 467 -10.44 20.99 -29.12
N TYR A 468 -11.12 20.59 -30.16
CA TYR A 468 -11.47 19.19 -30.41
C TYR A 468 -11.31 18.83 -31.89
N LYS A 469 -11.12 17.55 -32.17
CA LYS A 469 -11.11 16.99 -33.52
C LYS A 469 -11.53 15.53 -33.48
N ARG A 470 -12.04 14.97 -34.58
CA ARG A 470 -12.15 13.51 -34.66
C ARG A 470 -10.76 12.89 -34.52
N SER A 471 -10.68 11.75 -33.84
CA SER A 471 -9.40 11.06 -33.66
C SER A 471 -8.73 10.67 -34.99
N THR A 472 -9.49 10.61 -36.08
CA THR A 472 -8.98 10.34 -37.44
C THR A 472 -8.58 11.58 -38.24
N GLU A 473 -8.82 12.78 -37.71
CA GLU A 473 -8.57 14.05 -38.39
C GLU A 473 -7.35 14.76 -37.83
N THR A 474 -6.80 15.71 -38.61
CA THR A 474 -5.64 16.50 -38.21
C THR A 474 -5.99 17.92 -37.78
N ALA A 475 -7.09 18.46 -38.27
CA ALA A 475 -7.50 19.85 -38.02
C ALA A 475 -8.27 19.94 -36.69
N TRP A 476 -7.86 20.88 -35.85
CA TRP A 476 -8.53 21.19 -34.59
C TRP A 476 -9.64 22.22 -34.83
N GLN A 477 -10.76 22.03 -34.14
CA GLN A 477 -11.89 22.94 -34.07
C GLN A 477 -12.01 23.46 -32.66
N GLN A 478 -12.65 24.61 -32.44
CA GLN A 478 -12.80 25.22 -31.14
C GLN A 478 -14.24 25.12 -30.66
N ALA A 479 -14.44 24.66 -29.42
CA ALA A 479 -15.73 24.70 -28.74
C ALA A 479 -16.06 26.12 -28.26
N THR A 480 -17.35 26.40 -28.12
CA THR A 480 -17.79 27.62 -27.45
C THR A 480 -17.66 27.42 -25.93
N VAL A 481 -16.82 28.23 -25.28
CA VAL A 481 -16.61 28.14 -23.84
C VAL A 481 -17.22 29.35 -23.16
N SER A 482 -18.00 29.13 -22.10
CA SER A 482 -18.61 30.15 -21.24
C SER A 482 -18.15 29.99 -19.81
N ASP A 483 -17.87 31.11 -19.13
CA ASP A 483 -17.61 31.15 -17.69
C ASP A 483 -18.94 31.04 -16.93
N ASN A 484 -19.00 30.12 -15.95
CA ASN A 484 -20.19 29.88 -15.13
C ASN A 484 -20.28 30.84 -13.91
N GLY A 485 -19.22 31.62 -13.64
CA GLY A 485 -19.16 32.57 -12.53
C GLY A 485 -18.88 31.93 -11.16
N ASP A 486 -18.68 30.62 -11.12
CA ASP A 486 -18.34 29.83 -9.92
C ASP A 486 -16.92 29.26 -9.93
N GLY A 487 -16.08 29.73 -10.87
CA GLY A 487 -14.74 29.23 -11.09
C GLY A 487 -14.67 28.04 -12.06
N THR A 488 -15.80 27.62 -12.60
CA THR A 488 -15.88 26.58 -13.63
C THR A 488 -16.28 27.17 -14.99
N PHE A 489 -16.04 26.40 -16.05
CA PHE A 489 -16.43 26.80 -17.41
C PHE A 489 -17.28 25.69 -18.03
N THR A 490 -18.13 26.07 -18.99
CA THR A 490 -18.88 25.14 -19.81
C THR A 490 -18.40 25.22 -21.25
N ALA A 491 -17.93 24.12 -21.82
CA ALA A 491 -17.61 24.00 -23.23
C ALA A 491 -18.78 23.34 -23.95
N ALA A 492 -19.36 24.05 -24.91
CA ALA A 492 -20.43 23.56 -25.75
C ALA A 492 -19.94 23.37 -27.18
N ILE A 493 -20.23 22.19 -27.73
CA ILE A 493 -19.97 21.85 -29.12
C ILE A 493 -21.33 21.62 -29.78
N GLU A 494 -21.73 22.56 -30.60
CA GLU A 494 -23.00 22.56 -31.29
C GLU A 494 -22.77 22.85 -32.77
N PRO A 495 -23.56 22.24 -33.69
CA PRO A 495 -23.48 22.59 -35.11
C PRO A 495 -23.95 24.02 -35.31
N THR A 496 -23.27 24.79 -36.12
CA THR A 496 -23.79 26.07 -36.63
C THR A 496 -24.89 25.82 -37.63
N TRP A 497 -25.86 26.70 -37.66
CA TRP A 497 -27.01 26.58 -38.56
C TRP A 497 -26.96 27.70 -39.61
N SER A 498 -26.97 27.31 -40.85
CA SER A 498 -27.22 28.24 -41.93
C SER A 498 -28.70 28.29 -42.29
N SER A 499 -29.21 29.40 -42.66
CA SER A 499 -30.57 29.54 -43.16
C SER A 499 -30.57 29.99 -44.59
N SER A 500 -31.42 29.35 -45.42
CA SER A 500 -31.68 29.73 -46.79
C SER A 500 -33.18 29.81 -47.05
N THR A 501 -33.61 30.55 -48.02
CA THR A 501 -35.01 30.56 -48.45
C THR A 501 -35.12 29.63 -49.64
N ASN A 502 -35.99 28.62 -49.53
CA ASN A 502 -36.26 27.69 -50.61
C ASN A 502 -37.15 28.31 -51.69
N GLU A 503 -37.31 27.62 -52.84
CA GLU A 503 -38.12 28.06 -53.97
C GLU A 503 -39.58 28.36 -53.63
N MET A 504 -40.06 27.84 -52.46
CA MET A 504 -41.41 28.10 -51.96
C MET A 504 -41.48 29.29 -51.00
N GLY A 505 -40.40 30.06 -50.88
CA GLY A 505 -40.33 31.22 -49.99
C GLY A 505 -40.23 30.90 -48.49
N LYS A 506 -39.94 29.65 -48.12
CA LYS A 506 -39.80 29.22 -46.72
C LYS A 506 -38.35 29.21 -46.29
N THR A 507 -38.11 29.69 -45.10
CA THR A 507 -36.78 29.59 -44.47
C THR A 507 -36.47 28.13 -44.15
N VAL A 508 -35.37 27.65 -44.64
CA VAL A 508 -34.80 26.32 -44.38
C VAL A 508 -33.52 26.50 -43.57
N TYR A 509 -33.39 25.76 -42.50
CA TYR A 509 -32.19 25.74 -41.66
C TYR A 509 -31.41 24.47 -41.99
N GLU A 510 -30.12 24.60 -42.24
CA GLU A 510 -29.21 23.48 -42.45
C GLU A 510 -28.07 23.55 -41.40
N PRO A 511 -27.82 22.44 -40.68
CA PRO A 511 -26.71 22.40 -39.77
C PRO A 511 -25.38 22.32 -40.53
N ASP A 512 -24.40 23.01 -40.05
CA ASP A 512 -23.03 22.83 -40.50
C ASP A 512 -22.39 21.69 -39.69
N TYR A 513 -22.31 20.55 -40.28
CA TYR A 513 -21.72 19.36 -39.63
C TYR A 513 -20.21 19.43 -39.49
N VAL A 514 -19.54 20.41 -40.05
CA VAL A 514 -18.12 20.63 -39.85
C VAL A 514 -17.86 21.14 -38.43
N THR A 515 -18.80 21.88 -37.84
CA THR A 515 -18.69 22.49 -36.51
C THR A 515 -19.34 21.72 -35.39
N GLY A 516 -20.09 20.65 -35.68
CA GLY A 516 -20.74 19.79 -34.69
C GLY A 516 -19.99 18.50 -34.42
N VAL A 517 -20.64 17.61 -33.68
CA VAL A 517 -20.17 16.26 -33.40
C VAL A 517 -21.08 15.22 -34.04
N PHE A 518 -20.57 14.02 -34.30
CA PHE A 518 -21.29 12.90 -34.91
C PHE A 518 -21.56 11.81 -33.87
N ALA A 519 -22.63 11.10 -34.05
CA ALA A 519 -23.04 9.99 -33.19
C ALA A 519 -21.97 8.88 -33.11
N GLY A 520 -21.77 8.33 -31.93
CA GLY A 520 -20.85 7.22 -31.68
C GLY A 520 -19.41 7.47 -32.09
N THR A 521 -19.01 8.72 -32.16
CA THR A 521 -17.69 9.13 -32.66
C THR A 521 -16.81 9.57 -31.55
N THR A 522 -15.54 9.11 -31.57
CA THR A 522 -14.53 9.52 -30.60
C THR A 522 -13.78 10.75 -31.09
N TYR A 523 -13.66 11.72 -30.21
CA TYR A 523 -12.97 12.99 -30.43
C TYR A 523 -11.78 13.06 -29.51
N ASP A 524 -10.62 13.50 -30.06
CA ASP A 524 -9.51 13.98 -29.26
C ASP A 524 -9.81 15.44 -28.86
N TYR A 525 -9.47 15.82 -27.63
CA TYR A 525 -9.54 17.21 -27.19
C TYR A 525 -8.22 17.67 -26.61
N ARG A 526 -8.02 18.97 -26.60
CA ARG A 526 -7.01 19.67 -25.83
C ARG A 526 -7.61 20.89 -25.16
N LEU A 527 -7.30 21.01 -23.88
CA LEU A 527 -7.83 22.04 -23.01
C LEU A 527 -6.72 23.00 -22.62
N LYS A 528 -6.99 24.29 -22.74
CA LYS A 528 -6.08 25.36 -22.33
C LYS A 528 -6.74 26.19 -21.26
N LEU A 529 -5.99 26.50 -20.19
CA LEU A 529 -6.35 27.50 -19.20
C LEU A 529 -5.35 28.65 -19.30
N ASP A 530 -5.85 29.88 -19.35
CA ASP A 530 -5.05 31.10 -19.49
C ASP A 530 -4.03 31.02 -20.64
N GLY A 531 -4.44 30.37 -21.73
CA GLY A 531 -3.65 30.19 -22.96
C GLY A 531 -2.63 29.05 -22.93
N ALA A 532 -2.39 28.43 -21.76
CA ALA A 532 -1.48 27.28 -21.64
C ALA A 532 -2.25 25.97 -21.74
N GLU A 533 -1.75 25.02 -22.55
CA GLU A 533 -2.30 23.67 -22.62
C GLU A 533 -2.14 22.96 -21.27
N LYS A 534 -3.22 22.43 -20.75
CA LYS A 534 -3.29 21.81 -19.42
C LYS A 534 -3.65 20.34 -19.47
N GLU A 535 -4.48 19.95 -20.43
CA GLU A 535 -4.95 18.58 -20.54
C GLU A 535 -5.24 18.23 -22.00
N THR A 536 -5.03 16.95 -22.32
CA THR A 536 -5.48 16.33 -23.58
C THR A 536 -6.16 15.01 -23.26
N GLY A 537 -7.19 14.67 -24.00
CA GLY A 537 -7.91 13.42 -23.76
C GLY A 537 -8.88 13.12 -24.87
N ARG A 538 -9.87 12.30 -24.55
CA ARG A 538 -10.89 11.83 -25.49
C ARG A 538 -12.27 11.85 -24.87
N PHE A 539 -13.27 12.12 -25.68
CA PHE A 539 -14.67 11.84 -25.37
C PHE A 539 -15.33 11.14 -26.54
N THR A 540 -16.37 10.38 -26.26
CA THR A 540 -17.14 9.66 -27.27
C THR A 540 -18.60 10.07 -27.15
N THR A 541 -19.19 10.53 -28.24
CA THR A 541 -20.59 10.91 -28.29
C THR A 541 -21.50 9.69 -28.19
N ALA A 542 -22.75 9.91 -27.78
CA ALA A 542 -23.74 8.86 -27.71
C ALA A 542 -23.93 8.17 -29.08
N LYS A 543 -24.04 6.85 -29.05
CA LYS A 543 -24.35 6.07 -30.26
C LYS A 543 -25.72 6.45 -30.78
N GLY A 544 -25.84 6.59 -32.10
CA GLY A 544 -27.09 6.86 -32.76
C GLY A 544 -27.97 5.62 -32.89
N ASP A 545 -28.33 5.00 -31.77
CA ASP A 545 -29.09 3.75 -31.76
C ASP A 545 -30.55 3.90 -32.16
N VAL A 546 -30.99 5.13 -32.44
CA VAL A 546 -32.43 5.41 -32.59
C VAL A 546 -32.90 5.38 -34.03
N ILE A 547 -32.00 5.59 -34.97
CA ILE A 547 -32.33 5.49 -36.39
C ILE A 547 -31.43 4.43 -37.02
N PRO A 548 -31.94 3.24 -37.29
CA PRO A 548 -31.18 2.20 -37.94
C PRO A 548 -30.59 2.67 -39.28
N ASN A 549 -29.32 2.36 -39.52
CA ASN A 549 -28.57 2.79 -40.70
C ASN A 549 -28.64 4.32 -40.95
N ALA A 550 -28.56 5.11 -39.89
CA ALA A 550 -28.64 6.57 -39.97
C ALA A 550 -27.48 7.20 -40.76
N ASP A 551 -26.34 6.53 -40.79
CA ASP A 551 -25.16 6.89 -41.58
C ASP A 551 -25.21 6.44 -43.02
N MET A 552 -26.30 5.75 -43.42
CA MET A 552 -26.51 5.24 -44.80
C MET A 552 -25.35 4.35 -45.30
N SER A 553 -24.67 3.65 -44.36
CA SER A 553 -23.53 2.80 -44.70
C SER A 553 -23.93 1.44 -45.28
N GLU A 554 -25.15 0.97 -44.99
CA GLU A 554 -25.65 -0.33 -45.41
C GLU A 554 -26.67 -0.17 -46.56
N TRP A 555 -26.42 -0.83 -47.65
CA TRP A 555 -27.29 -0.84 -48.82
C TRP A 555 -27.56 -2.26 -49.31
N SER A 556 -28.79 -2.50 -49.75
CA SER A 556 -29.19 -3.74 -50.42
C SER A 556 -30.00 -3.44 -51.65
N THR A 557 -30.06 -4.38 -52.54
CA THR A 557 -30.93 -4.32 -53.70
C THR A 557 -32.23 -5.08 -53.38
N VAL A 558 -33.35 -4.40 -53.46
CA VAL A 558 -34.66 -4.98 -53.15
C VAL A 558 -35.49 -5.06 -54.42
N SER A 559 -35.96 -6.26 -54.68
CA SER A 559 -36.97 -6.49 -55.77
C SER A 559 -38.36 -6.17 -55.24
N ARG A 560 -38.99 -5.16 -55.78
CA ARG A 560 -40.37 -4.82 -55.44
C ARG A 560 -41.34 -5.49 -56.40
N ALA A 561 -42.02 -6.55 -55.94
CA ALA A 561 -43.11 -7.17 -56.63
C ALA A 561 -44.34 -6.24 -56.69
N GLY A 562 -44.80 -5.89 -57.86
CA GLY A 562 -46.05 -5.14 -58.06
C GLY A 562 -45.92 -3.71 -58.59
N LEU A 563 -44.70 -3.20 -58.77
CA LEU A 563 -44.48 -1.92 -59.44
C LEU A 563 -44.12 -2.18 -60.92
N SER A 564 -44.96 -1.74 -61.84
CA SER A 564 -44.68 -1.93 -63.26
C SER A 564 -43.43 -1.20 -63.68
N GLY A 565 -42.43 -1.97 -64.11
CA GLY A 565 -41.21 -1.45 -64.71
C GLY A 565 -40.00 -1.29 -63.80
N SER A 566 -40.03 -1.78 -62.58
CA SER A 566 -38.85 -1.71 -61.70
C SER A 566 -38.21 -3.07 -61.45
N SER A 567 -37.09 -3.24 -62.02
CA SER A 567 -36.04 -4.12 -61.54
C SER A 567 -35.55 -3.67 -60.19
N ASP A 568 -34.61 -4.37 -59.65
CA ASP A 568 -33.95 -4.13 -58.33
C ASP A 568 -33.60 -2.66 -58.14
N VAL A 569 -33.96 -2.15 -56.96
CA VAL A 569 -33.68 -0.77 -56.52
C VAL A 569 -32.74 -0.80 -55.32
N PRO A 570 -31.69 0.03 -55.31
CA PRO A 570 -30.86 0.14 -54.12
C PRO A 570 -31.62 0.77 -52.96
N TYR A 571 -31.53 0.15 -51.82
CA TYR A 571 -32.16 0.57 -50.56
C TYR A 571 -31.14 0.74 -49.46
N PRO A 572 -31.25 1.78 -48.61
CA PRO A 572 -30.35 1.97 -47.51
C PRO A 572 -30.66 1.04 -46.33
N ASN A 573 -30.74 -0.25 -46.59
CA ASN A 573 -31.04 -1.30 -45.63
C ASN A 573 -30.17 -2.52 -45.91
N LYS A 574 -29.84 -3.26 -44.89
CA LYS A 574 -29.26 -4.59 -45.02
C LYS A 574 -30.30 -5.57 -45.51
N ASN A 575 -29.90 -6.60 -46.25
CA ASN A 575 -30.78 -7.62 -46.75
C ASN A 575 -31.72 -8.18 -45.68
N GLY A 576 -33.04 -8.03 -45.88
CA GLY A 576 -34.06 -8.50 -44.95
C GLY A 576 -34.50 -7.49 -43.88
N ASP A 577 -33.80 -6.38 -43.72
CA ASP A 577 -34.22 -5.34 -42.80
C ASP A 577 -35.17 -4.36 -43.47
N SER A 578 -36.14 -3.84 -42.72
CA SER A 578 -37.18 -2.91 -43.22
C SER A 578 -37.11 -1.55 -42.54
N PHE A 579 -35.92 -1.07 -42.20
CA PHE A 579 -35.75 0.17 -41.43
C PHE A 579 -36.10 1.42 -42.23
N TRP A 580 -35.67 1.47 -43.47
CA TRP A 580 -35.98 2.58 -44.37
C TRP A 580 -36.91 2.13 -45.48
N ASP A 581 -37.88 2.93 -45.77
CA ASP A 581 -38.79 2.72 -46.91
C ASP A 581 -38.82 3.98 -47.78
N CYS A 582 -38.92 3.77 -49.05
CA CYS A 582 -39.21 4.85 -50.00
C CYS A 582 -40.71 5.09 -50.00
N GLY A 583 -41.15 6.00 -49.12
CA GLY A 583 -42.54 6.39 -49.02
C GLY A 583 -42.91 7.24 -50.20
N ASN A 584 -43.66 6.72 -51.05
CA ASN A 584 -44.75 7.28 -51.78
C ASN A 584 -44.89 6.87 -53.28
N ASN A 585 -46.07 6.56 -53.68
CA ASN A 585 -46.57 6.55 -55.01
C ASN A 585 -45.87 5.72 -56.11
N GLY A 586 -45.04 4.75 -55.66
CA GLY A 586 -44.47 3.80 -56.62
C GLY A 586 -43.42 4.33 -57.58
N VAL A 587 -42.90 5.51 -57.32
CA VAL A 587 -41.87 6.09 -58.19
C VAL A 587 -40.51 5.87 -57.51
N THR A 588 -39.82 4.84 -57.96
CA THR A 588 -38.47 4.46 -57.42
C THR A 588 -37.30 5.05 -58.24
N THR A 589 -37.61 5.80 -59.29
CA THR A 589 -36.62 6.28 -60.27
C THR A 589 -35.69 7.42 -59.77
N GLY A 590 -35.70 7.71 -58.53
CA GLY A 590 -34.86 8.79 -58.04
C GLY A 590 -34.06 8.45 -56.79
N LEU A 591 -34.07 7.19 -56.36
CA LEU A 591 -33.30 6.74 -55.23
C LEU A 591 -31.97 6.15 -55.70
N CYS A 592 -30.88 6.63 -55.16
CA CYS A 592 -29.56 6.04 -55.39
C CYS A 592 -28.64 6.21 -54.17
N SER A 593 -27.75 5.26 -54.02
CA SER A 593 -26.63 5.40 -53.09
C SER A 593 -25.60 6.39 -53.65
N SER A 594 -24.93 7.09 -52.76
CA SER A 594 -23.81 7.94 -53.08
C SER A 594 -22.59 7.49 -52.28
N THR A 595 -21.43 7.59 -52.92
CA THR A 595 -20.13 7.34 -52.23
C THR A 595 -19.56 8.61 -51.60
N THR A 596 -20.26 9.72 -51.80
CA THR A 596 -19.90 11.00 -51.21
C THR A 596 -21.09 11.61 -50.49
N ASP A 597 -20.85 12.26 -49.36
CA ASP A 597 -21.88 13.03 -48.66
C ASP A 597 -22.25 14.31 -49.43
N LYS A 598 -23.16 15.10 -48.87
CA LYS A 598 -23.58 16.38 -49.48
C LYS A 598 -22.49 17.43 -49.55
N PHE A 599 -21.38 17.25 -48.82
CA PHE A 599 -20.22 18.14 -48.79
C PHE A 599 -19.09 17.66 -49.69
N GLY A 600 -19.25 16.51 -50.37
CA GLY A 600 -18.25 15.95 -51.26
C GLY A 600 -17.20 15.09 -50.58
N ALA A 601 -17.31 14.84 -49.28
CA ALA A 601 -16.44 13.92 -48.55
C ALA A 601 -16.81 12.47 -48.90
N ALA A 602 -15.82 11.58 -48.89
CA ALA A 602 -16.02 10.15 -49.13
C ALA A 602 -16.78 9.53 -47.95
N ALA A 603 -18.10 9.50 -48.02
CA ALA A 603 -18.98 8.89 -47.03
C ALA A 603 -20.23 8.32 -47.76
N PRO A 604 -20.74 7.17 -47.31
CA PRO A 604 -22.00 6.64 -47.86
C PRO A 604 -23.16 7.61 -47.57
N ALA A 605 -23.99 7.84 -48.56
CA ALA A 605 -25.15 8.72 -48.42
C ALA A 605 -26.28 8.25 -49.32
N ALA A 606 -27.52 8.61 -48.97
CA ALA A 606 -28.67 8.43 -49.81
C ALA A 606 -28.96 9.73 -50.58
N LYS A 607 -29.10 9.61 -51.88
CA LYS A 607 -29.50 10.70 -52.77
C LYS A 607 -30.92 10.54 -53.19
N LEU A 608 -31.77 11.52 -52.90
CA LEU A 608 -33.12 11.64 -53.39
C LEU A 608 -33.14 12.49 -54.63
N GLN A 609 -33.84 12.02 -55.66
CA GLN A 609 -34.10 12.77 -56.88
C GLN A 609 -35.60 12.99 -57.04
N SER A 610 -35.99 14.12 -57.52
CA SER A 610 -37.40 14.44 -57.74
C SER A 610 -38.20 14.49 -56.43
N GLN A 611 -39.45 14.01 -56.48
CA GLN A 611 -40.42 14.11 -55.37
C GLN A 611 -40.35 12.95 -54.37
N ASN A 612 -39.28 12.18 -54.35
CA ASN A 612 -39.19 11.02 -53.48
C ASN A 612 -38.85 11.44 -52.03
N MET A 613 -39.35 10.66 -51.10
CA MET A 613 -39.14 10.85 -49.66
C MET A 613 -38.67 9.53 -49.05
N PHE A 614 -37.75 9.67 -48.08
CA PHE A 614 -37.50 8.57 -47.18
C PHE A 614 -38.49 8.58 -46.03
N VAL A 615 -38.93 7.41 -45.67
CA VAL A 615 -39.78 7.17 -44.52
C VAL A 615 -39.08 6.15 -43.65
N LEU A 616 -38.95 6.44 -42.38
CA LEU A 616 -38.52 5.45 -41.41
C LEU A 616 -39.69 4.48 -41.20
N ALA A 617 -39.53 3.26 -41.69
CA ALA A 617 -40.52 2.21 -41.50
C ALA A 617 -40.42 1.69 -40.05
N ALA A 618 -41.58 1.52 -39.43
CA ALA A 618 -41.66 1.01 -38.08
C ALA A 618 -41.16 -0.44 -37.99
N GLY A 619 -40.02 -0.62 -37.41
CA GLY A 619 -39.60 -1.88 -36.81
C GLY A 619 -40.17 -2.02 -35.41
N ASN A 620 -39.60 -2.90 -34.59
CA ASN A 620 -40.03 -3.16 -33.21
C ASN A 620 -39.98 -1.95 -32.24
N LEU A 621 -39.48 -0.82 -32.68
CA LEU A 621 -39.33 0.40 -31.87
C LEU A 621 -40.41 1.46 -32.19
N PHE A 622 -41.09 1.37 -33.30
CA PHE A 622 -42.13 2.33 -33.71
C PHE A 622 -43.33 1.62 -34.29
N THR A 623 -44.52 1.98 -33.86
CA THR A 623 -45.78 1.39 -34.31
C THR A 623 -46.37 2.09 -35.52
N GLY A 624 -45.58 2.65 -36.42
CA GLY A 624 -46.05 3.33 -37.61
C GLY A 624 -44.95 3.91 -38.49
N SER A 625 -45.22 4.14 -39.73
CA SER A 625 -44.31 4.84 -40.64
C SER A 625 -44.33 6.34 -40.37
N PHE A 626 -43.19 6.97 -40.36
CA PHE A 626 -43.08 8.42 -40.21
C PHE A 626 -42.84 9.05 -41.60
N ASN A 627 -43.77 9.88 -42.01
CA ASN A 627 -43.51 10.77 -43.12
C ASN A 627 -42.57 11.87 -42.64
N TYR A 628 -41.46 12.04 -43.29
CA TYR A 628 -40.48 13.04 -42.95
C TYR A 628 -41.06 14.46 -42.84
N ALA A 629 -42.01 14.82 -43.70
CA ALA A 629 -42.69 16.11 -43.69
C ALA A 629 -43.55 16.34 -42.43
N SER A 630 -43.96 15.28 -41.71
CA SER A 630 -44.79 15.36 -40.51
C SER A 630 -43.98 15.31 -39.19
N MET A 631 -42.68 15.12 -39.28
CA MET A 631 -41.79 15.18 -38.09
C MET A 631 -41.57 16.63 -37.61
N THR A 632 -42.64 17.38 -37.49
CA THR A 632 -42.63 18.74 -36.93
C THR A 632 -43.00 18.65 -35.46
N GLY A 633 -42.08 18.71 -34.60
CA GLY A 633 -42.35 18.73 -33.14
C GLY A 633 -41.78 17.50 -32.45
N THR A 634 -41.78 17.40 -31.33
CA THR A 634 -41.42 16.60 -30.16
C THR A 634 -40.91 15.14 -30.23
N VAL A 635 -40.47 14.59 -31.35
CA VAL A 635 -39.79 13.29 -31.32
C VAL A 635 -38.31 13.50 -30.95
N LYS A 636 -37.99 13.25 -29.71
CA LYS A 636 -36.60 13.27 -29.23
C LYS A 636 -35.98 11.90 -29.47
N PHE A 637 -35.17 11.78 -30.48
CA PHE A 637 -34.34 10.61 -30.72
C PHE A 637 -33.05 10.66 -29.96
N GLY A 638 -33.10 10.66 -28.64
CA GLY A 638 -31.89 10.73 -27.83
C GLY A 638 -30.97 11.93 -28.11
N SER A 639 -31.45 12.93 -28.83
CA SER A 639 -30.73 14.11 -29.26
C SER A 639 -31.47 15.35 -28.77
N LYS A 640 -30.72 16.37 -28.43
CA LYS A 640 -31.20 17.69 -28.00
C LYS A 640 -32.00 18.39 -29.11
N TYR A 641 -31.84 17.92 -30.32
CA TYR A 641 -32.49 18.46 -31.53
C TYR A 641 -33.51 17.50 -32.06
N THR A 642 -34.73 17.96 -32.13
CA THR A 642 -35.80 17.29 -32.86
C THR A 642 -35.45 17.30 -34.34
N TYR A 643 -34.88 16.25 -34.81
CA TYR A 643 -34.46 16.00 -36.20
C TYR A 643 -33.81 17.15 -36.92
N THR A 644 -32.82 16.84 -37.54
CA THR A 644 -32.04 17.79 -38.29
C THR A 644 -31.76 17.41 -39.71
N ALA A 645 -32.15 16.22 -40.09
CA ALA A 645 -31.96 15.81 -41.46
C ALA A 645 -33.25 16.06 -42.26
N ARG A 646 -33.53 17.29 -42.60
CA ARG A 646 -34.33 17.46 -43.81
C ARG A 646 -33.41 17.15 -44.97
N PRO A 647 -33.65 16.10 -45.77
CA PRO A 647 -33.00 15.99 -47.06
C PRO A 647 -33.38 17.25 -47.83
N LYS A 648 -32.38 17.94 -48.35
CA LYS A 648 -32.65 19.00 -49.31
C LYS A 648 -33.37 18.36 -50.46
N ALA A 649 -34.61 18.76 -50.73
CA ALA A 649 -35.21 18.43 -51.99
C ALA A 649 -34.36 19.11 -53.06
N LEU A 650 -33.73 18.30 -53.91
CA LEU A 650 -32.98 18.78 -55.06
C LEU A 650 -33.93 19.35 -56.08
#